data_f69a45d6707f55535df38cd74769bb25
#
_entry.id   f69a45d6707f55535df38cd74769bb25
#
_cell.length_a   1.000
_cell.length_b   1.000
_cell.length_c   1.000
_cell.angle_alpha   90.00
_cell.angle_beta   90.00
_cell.angle_gamma   90.00
#
_symmetry.space_group_name_H-M   'P 1'
#
loop_
_entity.id
_entity.type
_entity.pdbx_description
1 polymer ?
#
loop_
_entity_poly.entity_id
_entity_poly.type
_entity_poly.pdbx_seq_one_letter_code
_entity_poly.pdbx_strand_id
1 'polypeptide(L)'
;LDLEQAEVIVALQADILGTDRSMLSNAVGFGKRRDPGPDNKAGMNRLYVVEGGFTSTGAAADSRLALRPSEIPKLLAELERRMEKKLAAGEAHADDAGEKAFDEISAEDRLERFLDVLSHDLAVAGGKAVVVVGDHLGAEAIEAGIQMNKRLGSFGKLQKFTPRVDDGLSTGESLAGLVEKINDGQIKNLLILGDNPVYTAPGGVDLSAALGKLGESEGTTSIYLGEYDDETGAVCDWSLPLSHQLESWGDCVGDHGYYGVCQPQILPLLGGRSAIELIAMMLGEKLTDGGAIVRRTADQAGGSDLSDREWRGLLHDGFKEGLKSESGALELTGKAGETESGAPVATAAVDKNQIEVIFNPADGLYDGRFANNGWLQEMPQALTKLAWDNAAVMSPATARGISLDPDATDSSAGGGRVLRHGQMVALRIGDEKVELPVYEMPGCAPGVITVTLGYGRERVGMVGGDPDKGVDVVGFDVSAIRRDEGVMIAYGVEGRPRYTDYVLATTQDHWAIDERGRDETEERSFSLVREGTAELYKRVSKFAEVQGPHVPKVGPEVNGSPSGSPWVEPLAQLQQEDKENGVTVPQWGMSVDLGKCIGCSACVVACQSENNVPIVGREQVMNSREMHWLRLDRYFQGDETNADIVQEPVACMHCETAPCEQVCPVAATVHTEEGINAMAYNRCIGTRYCANNCPFKVRRFNYFNYNEDIGTGYGIDAYPSNIESANRKLQALVMNPEVTVRGRGVMEKCTYCIQRVEGAKINAIKEGRDVADGDVVTACQSACPTRAIEFGDISDPSSAVSKKRKDDRSYGMLGQLNLKTRTEYLARVTNPHRRLMTAKQIDELENMEQPHSHGHGGHHDSHEEGHGDHEGKHGHDDHKAEEHGA
;
A
#
# COMPACT_ATOMS: atom_id res chain seq x y z
N LEU A 1 -14.68 -12.01 -2.47
CA LEU A 1 -14.97 -12.07 -1.03
C LEU A 1 -15.95 -10.97 -0.63
N ASP A 2 -16.87 -11.26 0.31
CA ASP A 2 -17.78 -10.25 0.88
C ASP A 2 -17.31 -9.89 2.30
N LEU A 3 -16.28 -9.03 2.38
CA LEU A 3 -15.66 -8.65 3.66
C LEU A 3 -16.52 -7.64 4.44
N GLU A 4 -17.50 -7.00 3.81
CA GLU A 4 -18.47 -6.14 4.51
C GLU A 4 -19.38 -6.96 5.45
N GLN A 5 -19.70 -8.21 5.10
CA GLN A 5 -20.53 -9.11 5.92
C GLN A 5 -19.70 -10.00 6.86
N ALA A 6 -18.38 -10.07 6.69
CA ALA A 6 -17.52 -10.90 7.51
C ALA A 6 -17.30 -10.30 8.90
N GLU A 7 -17.47 -11.10 9.97
CA GLU A 7 -17.10 -10.76 11.36
C GLU A 7 -15.68 -11.23 11.69
N VAL A 8 -15.28 -12.40 11.18
CA VAL A 8 -13.94 -12.97 11.33
C VAL A 8 -13.37 -13.28 9.96
N ILE A 9 -12.19 -12.79 9.70
CA ILE A 9 -11.44 -12.97 8.46
C ILE A 9 -10.10 -13.63 8.81
N VAL A 10 -9.77 -14.72 8.14
CA VAL A 10 -8.50 -15.43 8.30
C VAL A 10 -7.78 -15.45 6.96
N ALA A 11 -6.58 -14.91 6.90
CA ALA A 11 -5.73 -14.94 5.72
C ALA A 11 -4.48 -15.77 6.02
N LEU A 12 -4.30 -16.87 5.29
CA LEU A 12 -3.17 -17.79 5.42
C LEU A 12 -2.29 -17.67 4.18
N GLN A 13 -1.15 -17.00 4.30
CA GLN A 13 -0.27 -16.63 3.18
C GLN A 13 -1.04 -15.98 2.03
N ALA A 14 -2.06 -15.15 2.34
CA ALA A 14 -2.96 -14.53 1.39
C ALA A 14 -2.98 -13.01 1.59
N ASP A 15 -2.49 -12.26 0.63
CA ASP A 15 -2.48 -10.79 0.68
C ASP A 15 -3.74 -10.20 0.05
N ILE A 16 -4.88 -10.43 0.71
CA ILE A 16 -6.22 -10.04 0.23
C ILE A 16 -6.45 -8.53 0.10
N LEU A 17 -5.62 -7.72 0.75
CA LEU A 17 -5.68 -6.25 0.71
C LEU A 17 -4.55 -5.62 -0.11
N GLY A 18 -3.59 -6.41 -0.62
CA GLY A 18 -2.46 -5.93 -1.41
C GLY A 18 -2.43 -6.51 -2.83
N THR A 19 -2.02 -7.75 -2.99
CA THR A 19 -1.74 -8.36 -4.30
C THR A 19 -2.84 -9.26 -4.86
N ASP A 20 -3.92 -9.51 -4.09
CA ASP A 20 -5.05 -10.31 -4.53
C ASP A 20 -5.77 -9.66 -5.73
N ARG A 21 -6.28 -10.49 -6.65
CA ARG A 21 -7.03 -10.07 -7.84
C ARG A 21 -8.25 -9.19 -7.51
N SER A 22 -8.92 -9.49 -6.38
CA SER A 22 -10.09 -8.77 -5.90
C SER A 22 -9.75 -7.71 -4.85
N MET A 23 -8.49 -7.28 -4.75
CA MET A 23 -7.98 -6.36 -3.73
C MET A 23 -8.87 -5.11 -3.56
N LEU A 24 -9.30 -4.48 -4.66
CA LEU A 24 -10.12 -3.27 -4.57
C LEU A 24 -11.47 -3.52 -3.88
N SER A 25 -12.19 -4.58 -4.27
CA SER A 25 -13.46 -4.93 -3.63
C SER A 25 -13.27 -5.40 -2.18
N ASN A 26 -12.20 -6.13 -1.91
CA ASN A 26 -11.82 -6.56 -0.57
C ASN A 26 -11.52 -5.35 0.32
N ALA A 27 -10.73 -4.38 -0.16
CA ALA A 27 -10.38 -3.17 0.57
C ALA A 27 -11.61 -2.30 0.88
N VAL A 28 -12.52 -2.13 -0.09
CA VAL A 28 -13.80 -1.44 0.13
C VAL A 28 -14.63 -2.11 1.22
N GLY A 29 -14.82 -3.43 1.13
CA GLY A 29 -15.59 -4.20 2.12
C GLY A 29 -14.96 -4.19 3.51
N PHE A 30 -13.64 -4.37 3.58
CA PHE A 30 -12.86 -4.29 4.82
C PHE A 30 -12.98 -2.91 5.46
N GLY A 31 -12.73 -1.83 4.71
CA GLY A 31 -12.74 -0.45 5.22
C GLY A 31 -14.08 -0.02 5.79
N LYS A 32 -15.21 -0.51 5.24
CA LYS A 32 -16.56 -0.23 5.76
C LYS A 32 -16.77 -0.76 7.19
N ARG A 33 -16.08 -1.84 7.57
CA ARG A 33 -16.20 -2.48 8.89
C ARG A 33 -15.15 -1.99 9.91
N ARG A 34 -14.22 -1.11 9.51
CA ARG A 34 -13.14 -0.62 10.39
C ARG A 34 -13.50 0.62 11.21
N ASP A 35 -14.75 1.01 11.23
CA ASP A 35 -15.24 2.08 12.09
C ASP A 35 -15.68 1.49 13.45
N PRO A 36 -15.03 1.87 14.59
CA PRO A 36 -15.40 1.38 15.90
C PRO A 36 -16.62 2.10 16.49
N GLY A 37 -17.10 3.17 15.83
CA GLY A 37 -18.17 4.03 16.33
C GLY A 37 -19.55 3.38 16.37
N PRO A 38 -20.50 4.00 17.08
CA PRO A 38 -21.83 3.43 17.32
C PRO A 38 -22.67 3.30 16.05
N ASP A 39 -22.32 4.02 14.98
CA ASP A 39 -23.00 3.94 13.69
C ASP A 39 -22.71 2.61 12.96
N ASN A 40 -21.59 1.98 13.26
CA ASN A 40 -21.26 0.64 12.78
C ASN A 40 -21.99 -0.44 13.63
N LYS A 41 -23.27 -0.61 13.38
CA LYS A 41 -24.11 -1.58 14.11
C LYS A 41 -23.64 -3.03 14.00
N ALA A 42 -22.91 -3.35 12.94
CA ALA A 42 -22.36 -4.69 12.73
C ALA A 42 -21.06 -4.92 13.53
N GLY A 43 -20.49 -3.88 14.11
CA GLY A 43 -19.20 -3.91 14.81
C GLY A 43 -18.00 -4.04 13.86
N MET A 44 -16.80 -3.86 14.40
CA MET A 44 -15.57 -4.08 13.66
C MET A 44 -15.40 -5.57 13.34
N ASN A 45 -14.93 -5.87 12.12
CA ASN A 45 -14.41 -7.20 11.82
C ASN A 45 -13.11 -7.48 12.58
N ARG A 46 -12.73 -8.76 12.66
CA ARG A 46 -11.45 -9.20 13.22
C ARG A 46 -10.66 -9.92 12.15
N LEU A 47 -9.45 -9.42 11.85
CA LEU A 47 -8.55 -9.96 10.85
C LEU A 47 -7.39 -10.71 11.51
N TYR A 48 -7.32 -12.01 11.24
CA TYR A 48 -6.20 -12.88 11.60
C TYR A 48 -5.34 -13.14 10.37
N VAL A 49 -4.02 -13.00 10.50
CA VAL A 49 -3.08 -13.25 9.41
C VAL A 49 -1.97 -14.19 9.85
N VAL A 50 -1.70 -15.22 9.04
CA VAL A 50 -0.53 -16.10 9.20
C VAL A 50 0.27 -16.07 7.90
N GLU A 51 1.49 -15.61 7.96
CA GLU A 51 2.30 -15.39 6.76
C GLU A 51 3.81 -15.46 7.06
N GLY A 52 4.61 -15.82 6.05
CA GLY A 52 6.06 -15.87 6.17
C GLY A 52 6.75 -14.53 6.05
N GLY A 53 6.38 -13.74 5.04
CA GLY A 53 6.80 -12.36 4.85
C GLY A 53 5.73 -11.39 5.31
N PHE A 54 6.07 -10.12 5.51
CA PHE A 54 5.07 -9.10 5.80
C PHE A 54 4.35 -8.68 4.52
N THR A 55 3.00 -8.57 4.58
CA THR A 55 2.15 -8.08 3.50
C THR A 55 1.32 -6.88 3.94
N SER A 56 0.65 -6.20 2.99
CA SER A 56 -0.32 -5.14 3.32
C SER A 56 -1.48 -5.67 4.17
N THR A 57 -1.90 -6.91 3.95
CA THR A 57 -2.91 -7.59 4.78
C THR A 57 -2.38 -7.83 6.19
N GLY A 58 -1.12 -8.28 6.32
CA GLY A 58 -0.47 -8.45 7.62
C GLY A 58 -0.33 -7.17 8.40
N ALA A 59 -0.02 -6.05 7.74
CA ALA A 59 0.06 -4.72 8.37
C ALA A 59 -1.31 -4.19 8.84
N ALA A 60 -2.41 -4.65 8.22
CA ALA A 60 -3.78 -4.30 8.62
C ALA A 60 -4.39 -5.28 9.64
N ALA A 61 -3.68 -6.34 10.01
CA ALA A 61 -4.18 -7.39 10.89
C ALA A 61 -4.50 -6.89 12.31
N ASP A 62 -5.48 -7.52 12.93
CA ASP A 62 -5.75 -7.35 14.37
C ASP A 62 -4.92 -8.33 15.22
N SER A 63 -4.58 -9.46 14.62
CA SER A 63 -3.66 -10.45 15.20
C SER A 63 -2.88 -11.14 14.08
N ARG A 64 -1.56 -11.07 14.14
CA ARG A 64 -0.65 -11.63 13.14
C ARG A 64 0.29 -12.66 13.78
N LEU A 65 0.57 -13.73 13.03
CA LEU A 65 1.55 -14.75 13.39
C LEU A 65 2.52 -14.93 12.22
N ALA A 66 3.81 -14.69 12.46
CA ALA A 66 4.87 -14.95 11.50
C ALA A 66 5.20 -16.45 11.51
N LEU A 67 4.97 -17.14 10.39
CA LEU A 67 5.20 -18.59 10.26
C LEU A 67 5.72 -18.94 8.87
N ARG A 68 6.63 -19.89 8.78
CA ARG A 68 7.14 -20.36 7.49
C ARG A 68 6.01 -20.90 6.61
N PRO A 69 5.99 -20.61 5.29
CA PRO A 69 5.01 -21.17 4.36
C PRO A 69 4.89 -22.70 4.44
N SER A 70 5.99 -23.43 4.61
CA SER A 70 5.98 -24.91 4.77
C SER A 70 5.27 -25.41 6.02
N GLU A 71 5.08 -24.56 7.03
CA GLU A 71 4.41 -24.92 8.29
C GLU A 71 2.92 -24.57 8.25
N ILE A 72 2.48 -23.68 7.38
CA ILE A 72 1.07 -23.23 7.31
C ILE A 72 0.09 -24.36 6.98
N PRO A 73 0.35 -25.30 6.06
CA PRO A 73 -0.56 -26.44 5.83
C PRO A 73 -0.80 -27.29 7.07
N LYS A 74 0.22 -27.47 7.93
CA LYS A 74 0.08 -28.19 9.20
C LYS A 74 -0.76 -27.42 10.20
N LEU A 75 -0.54 -26.09 10.27
CA LEU A 75 -1.37 -25.21 11.09
C LEU A 75 -2.83 -25.27 10.63
N LEU A 76 -3.10 -25.23 9.32
CA LEU A 76 -4.44 -25.31 8.75
C LEU A 76 -5.17 -26.61 9.14
N ALA A 77 -4.49 -27.75 9.05
CA ALA A 77 -5.05 -29.05 9.47
C ALA A 77 -5.37 -29.10 10.98
N GLU A 78 -4.49 -28.55 11.83
CA GLU A 78 -4.73 -28.48 13.27
C GLU A 78 -5.86 -27.49 13.62
N LEU A 79 -5.92 -26.37 12.92
CA LEU A 79 -7.00 -25.38 13.05
C LEU A 79 -8.37 -26.00 12.70
N GLU A 80 -8.45 -26.75 11.61
CA GLU A 80 -9.64 -27.45 11.18
C GLU A 80 -10.11 -28.42 12.26
N ARG A 81 -9.20 -29.26 12.75
CA ARG A 81 -9.50 -30.23 13.82
C ARG A 81 -10.01 -29.58 15.11
N ARG A 82 -9.39 -28.44 15.52
CA ARG A 82 -9.82 -27.69 16.72
C ARG A 82 -11.18 -27.03 16.51
N MET A 83 -11.40 -26.43 15.38
CA MET A 83 -12.67 -25.79 15.00
C MET A 83 -13.83 -26.83 15.02
N GLU A 84 -13.64 -28.00 14.42
CA GLU A 84 -14.65 -29.05 14.43
C GLU A 84 -15.02 -29.51 15.85
N LYS A 85 -14.02 -29.67 16.70
CA LYS A 85 -14.24 -30.01 18.10
C LYS A 85 -15.08 -28.96 18.84
N LYS A 86 -14.77 -27.67 18.62
CA LYS A 86 -15.48 -26.53 19.23
C LYS A 86 -16.90 -26.38 18.69
N LEU A 87 -17.10 -26.55 17.38
CA LEU A 87 -18.43 -26.58 16.77
C LEU A 87 -19.33 -27.68 17.37
N ALA A 88 -18.76 -28.87 17.67
CA ALA A 88 -19.48 -29.96 18.26
C ALA A 88 -19.79 -29.76 19.75
N ALA A 89 -18.90 -29.08 20.49
CA ALA A 89 -19.02 -28.93 21.95
C ALA A 89 -19.91 -27.76 22.38
N GLY A 90 -20.07 -26.71 21.55
CA GLY A 90 -20.83 -25.51 21.91
C GLY A 90 -20.20 -24.75 23.09
N GLU A 91 -18.90 -24.87 23.30
CA GLU A 91 -18.19 -24.31 24.45
C GLU A 91 -17.98 -22.80 24.32
N ALA A 92 -18.34 -22.04 25.35
CA ALA A 92 -17.95 -20.68 25.56
C ALA A 92 -16.49 -20.61 26.06
N HIS A 93 -15.72 -19.65 25.62
CA HIS A 93 -14.39 -19.36 26.18
C HIS A 93 -14.52 -18.98 27.64
N ALA A 94 -13.69 -19.56 28.50
CA ALA A 94 -13.45 -19.00 29.82
C ALA A 94 -12.57 -17.75 29.65
N ASP A 95 -13.00 -16.61 30.18
CA ASP A 95 -12.14 -15.44 30.35
C ASP A 95 -11.07 -15.82 31.40
N ASP A 96 -9.88 -16.21 30.94
CA ASP A 96 -8.76 -16.48 31.84
C ASP A 96 -8.11 -15.13 32.24
N ALA A 97 -8.73 -14.52 33.27
CA ALA A 97 -8.12 -13.38 33.93
C ALA A 97 -6.84 -13.84 34.65
N GLY A 98 -5.67 -13.41 34.19
CA GLY A 98 -4.37 -13.71 34.79
C GLY A 98 -3.36 -14.40 33.88
N GLU A 99 -3.67 -14.64 32.61
CA GLU A 99 -2.65 -15.10 31.64
C GLU A 99 -1.62 -13.99 31.39
N LYS A 100 -0.35 -14.38 31.14
CA LYS A 100 0.68 -13.47 30.64
C LYS A 100 0.27 -12.87 29.30
N ALA A 101 0.73 -11.67 29.01
CA ALA A 101 0.51 -11.02 27.73
C ALA A 101 1.06 -11.83 26.55
N PHE A 102 0.52 -11.63 25.36
CA PHE A 102 0.84 -12.42 24.18
C PHE A 102 2.30 -12.27 23.74
N ASP A 103 2.86 -11.08 23.91
CA ASP A 103 4.27 -10.75 23.61
C ASP A 103 5.27 -11.23 24.67
N GLU A 104 4.78 -11.60 25.86
CA GLU A 104 5.62 -12.07 26.98
C GLU A 104 5.82 -13.59 27.04
N ILE A 105 5.18 -14.34 26.13
CA ILE A 105 5.22 -15.82 26.14
C ILE A 105 6.11 -16.36 25.03
N SER A 106 6.50 -17.63 25.11
CA SER A 106 7.34 -18.29 24.11
C SER A 106 6.66 -18.39 22.74
N ALA A 107 7.42 -18.55 21.67
CA ALA A 107 6.86 -18.71 20.32
C ALA A 107 5.95 -19.96 20.21
N GLU A 108 6.27 -21.06 20.92
CA GLU A 108 5.43 -22.25 20.97
C GLU A 108 4.11 -21.97 21.68
N ASP A 109 4.13 -21.26 22.82
CA ASP A 109 2.91 -20.88 23.56
C ASP A 109 2.08 -19.86 22.76
N ARG A 110 2.73 -18.96 22.01
CA ARG A 110 2.04 -18.02 21.09
C ARG A 110 1.25 -18.78 20.02
N LEU A 111 1.88 -19.76 19.37
CA LEU A 111 1.21 -20.60 18.35
C LEU A 111 0.01 -21.35 18.95
N GLU A 112 0.19 -22.00 20.08
CA GLU A 112 -0.88 -22.74 20.76
C GLU A 112 -2.05 -21.85 21.16
N ARG A 113 -1.76 -20.69 21.75
CA ARG A 113 -2.78 -19.71 22.16
C ARG A 113 -3.50 -19.11 20.94
N PHE A 114 -2.76 -18.77 19.89
CA PHE A 114 -3.31 -18.25 18.65
C PHE A 114 -4.29 -19.24 18.01
N LEU A 115 -3.91 -20.52 17.90
CA LEU A 115 -4.76 -21.59 17.38
C LEU A 115 -6.01 -21.81 18.23
N ASP A 116 -5.88 -21.77 19.56
CA ASP A 116 -7.01 -21.96 20.47
C ASP A 116 -8.03 -20.82 20.32
N VAL A 117 -7.58 -19.57 20.32
CA VAL A 117 -8.42 -18.38 20.14
C VAL A 117 -9.06 -18.38 18.76
N LEU A 118 -8.27 -18.55 17.70
CA LEU A 118 -8.74 -18.51 16.31
C LEU A 118 -9.81 -19.59 16.06
N SER A 119 -9.56 -20.83 16.52
CA SER A 119 -10.52 -21.91 16.35
C SER A 119 -11.85 -21.65 17.08
N HIS A 120 -11.80 -20.93 18.20
CA HIS A 120 -12.98 -20.51 18.94
C HIS A 120 -13.75 -19.42 18.17
N ASP A 121 -13.06 -18.36 17.75
CA ASP A 121 -13.70 -17.25 17.02
C ASP A 121 -14.36 -17.72 15.71
N LEU A 122 -13.70 -18.65 14.99
CA LEU A 122 -14.29 -19.27 13.80
C LEU A 122 -15.57 -20.04 14.13
N ALA A 123 -15.55 -20.84 15.22
CA ALA A 123 -16.72 -21.62 15.62
C ALA A 123 -17.90 -20.73 16.07
N VAL A 124 -17.62 -19.62 16.77
CA VAL A 124 -18.62 -18.66 17.23
C VAL A 124 -19.20 -17.85 16.06
N ALA A 125 -18.36 -17.34 15.18
CA ALA A 125 -18.81 -16.54 14.04
C ALA A 125 -19.55 -17.39 12.99
N GLY A 126 -19.20 -18.67 12.84
CA GLY A 126 -19.86 -19.59 11.92
C GLY A 126 -19.94 -19.03 10.48
N GLY A 127 -21.16 -18.93 9.94
CA GLY A 127 -21.39 -18.41 8.58
C GLY A 127 -20.97 -16.97 8.31
N LYS A 128 -20.46 -16.26 9.31
CA LYS A 128 -19.89 -14.90 9.21
C LYS A 128 -18.36 -14.90 9.30
N ALA A 129 -17.74 -16.07 9.34
CA ALA A 129 -16.30 -16.23 9.26
C ALA A 129 -15.88 -16.69 7.88
N VAL A 130 -14.75 -16.21 7.39
CA VAL A 130 -14.14 -16.64 6.12
C VAL A 130 -12.67 -16.95 6.29
N VAL A 131 -12.24 -18.10 5.77
CA VAL A 131 -10.84 -18.53 5.70
C VAL A 131 -10.37 -18.42 4.26
N VAL A 132 -9.33 -17.64 4.01
CA VAL A 132 -8.71 -17.46 2.71
C VAL A 132 -7.30 -18.03 2.76
N VAL A 133 -7.00 -18.92 1.83
CA VAL A 133 -5.68 -19.54 1.66
C VAL A 133 -5.08 -19.00 0.38
N GLY A 134 -3.86 -18.50 0.46
CA GLY A 134 -3.16 -17.93 -0.70
C GLY A 134 -2.75 -19.00 -1.71
N ASP A 135 -2.74 -18.60 -2.98
CA ASP A 135 -2.39 -19.46 -4.12
C ASP A 135 -0.99 -20.08 -3.99
N HIS A 136 -0.11 -19.43 -3.23
CA HIS A 136 1.26 -19.87 -2.96
C HIS A 136 1.35 -21.21 -2.22
N LEU A 137 0.31 -21.62 -1.48
CA LEU A 137 0.32 -22.84 -0.66
C LEU A 137 -0.15 -24.09 -1.43
N GLY A 138 -0.55 -23.92 -2.69
CA GLY A 138 -0.97 -25.01 -3.54
C GLY A 138 -2.42 -25.47 -3.37
N ALA A 139 -2.89 -26.28 -4.31
CA ALA A 139 -4.29 -26.66 -4.45
C ALA A 139 -4.89 -27.39 -3.22
N GLU A 140 -4.11 -28.26 -2.57
CA GLU A 140 -4.58 -29.02 -1.40
C GLU A 140 -4.89 -28.11 -0.21
N ALA A 141 -4.06 -27.10 0.04
CA ALA A 141 -4.29 -26.13 1.11
C ALA A 141 -5.49 -25.24 0.79
N ILE A 142 -5.63 -24.81 -0.47
CA ILE A 142 -6.79 -24.02 -0.92
C ILE A 142 -8.07 -24.82 -0.75
N GLU A 143 -8.08 -26.08 -1.16
CA GLU A 143 -9.25 -26.96 -0.99
C GLU A 143 -9.61 -27.11 0.48
N ALA A 144 -8.64 -27.33 1.36
CA ALA A 144 -8.88 -27.41 2.81
C ALA A 144 -9.54 -26.14 3.35
N GLY A 145 -9.08 -24.95 2.94
CA GLY A 145 -9.70 -23.67 3.28
C GLY A 145 -11.15 -23.56 2.80
N ILE A 146 -11.43 -24.00 1.57
CA ILE A 146 -12.80 -24.02 1.01
C ILE A 146 -13.69 -24.99 1.79
N GLN A 147 -13.19 -26.17 2.17
CA GLN A 147 -13.93 -27.13 2.99
C GLN A 147 -14.25 -26.56 4.39
N MET A 148 -13.30 -25.84 4.99
CA MET A 148 -13.58 -25.12 6.24
C MET A 148 -14.73 -24.11 6.07
N ASN A 149 -14.71 -23.30 5.02
CA ASN A 149 -15.78 -22.33 4.71
C ASN A 149 -17.14 -23.02 4.47
N LYS A 150 -17.16 -24.20 3.87
CA LYS A 150 -18.38 -25.02 3.76
C LYS A 150 -18.90 -25.45 5.12
N ARG A 151 -18.04 -25.94 6.01
CA ARG A 151 -18.41 -26.35 7.38
C ARG A 151 -18.90 -25.20 8.25
N LEU A 152 -18.28 -24.02 8.09
CA LEU A 152 -18.70 -22.78 8.73
C LEU A 152 -20.04 -22.26 8.17
N GLY A 153 -20.39 -22.61 6.93
CA GLY A 153 -21.59 -22.12 6.24
C GLY A 153 -21.44 -20.75 5.61
N SER A 154 -20.20 -20.32 5.37
CA SER A 154 -19.82 -19.06 4.71
C SER A 154 -19.56 -19.22 3.21
N PHE A 155 -19.31 -20.46 2.73
CA PHE A 155 -19.19 -20.77 1.31
C PHE A 155 -20.50 -20.44 0.56
N GLY A 156 -20.39 -19.77 -0.57
CA GLY A 156 -21.52 -19.25 -1.35
C GLY A 156 -22.16 -17.98 -0.78
N LYS A 157 -21.76 -17.53 0.41
CA LYS A 157 -22.21 -16.28 1.04
C LYS A 157 -21.10 -15.24 1.07
N LEU A 158 -20.07 -15.47 1.90
CA LEU A 158 -18.90 -14.59 2.01
C LEU A 158 -17.85 -14.89 0.95
N GLN A 159 -17.66 -16.17 0.62
CA GLN A 159 -16.79 -16.61 -0.46
C GLN A 159 -17.66 -17.11 -1.62
N LYS A 160 -17.63 -16.40 -2.73
CA LYS A 160 -18.36 -16.70 -3.96
C LYS A 160 -17.36 -16.92 -5.07
N PHE A 161 -17.67 -17.87 -5.94
CA PHE A 161 -16.90 -18.13 -7.15
C PHE A 161 -17.77 -17.80 -8.36
N THR A 162 -17.18 -17.08 -9.31
CA THR A 162 -17.78 -16.83 -10.61
C THR A 162 -17.08 -17.70 -11.65
N PRO A 163 -17.79 -18.33 -12.58
CA PRO A 163 -17.16 -19.06 -13.66
C PRO A 163 -16.21 -18.14 -14.44
N ARG A 164 -15.05 -18.65 -14.79
CA ARG A 164 -14.14 -17.89 -15.66
C ARG A 164 -14.75 -17.84 -17.07
N VAL A 165 -14.65 -16.68 -17.71
CA VAL A 165 -15.12 -16.50 -19.09
C VAL A 165 -14.31 -17.34 -20.08
N ASP A 166 -13.07 -17.63 -19.72
CA ASP A 166 -12.11 -18.43 -20.48
C ASP A 166 -12.09 -19.93 -20.11
N ASP A 167 -13.05 -20.41 -19.32
CA ASP A 167 -13.18 -21.84 -19.00
C ASP A 167 -13.34 -22.67 -20.29
N GLY A 168 -12.34 -23.52 -20.53
CA GLY A 168 -12.28 -24.37 -21.73
C GLY A 168 -11.42 -23.80 -22.87
N LEU A 169 -10.89 -22.58 -22.76
CA LEU A 169 -9.94 -22.01 -23.72
C LEU A 169 -8.48 -22.31 -23.34
N SER A 170 -8.21 -22.53 -22.03
CA SER A 170 -6.88 -22.91 -21.57
C SER A 170 -6.62 -24.40 -21.80
N THR A 171 -5.52 -24.72 -22.43
CA THR A 171 -5.07 -26.11 -22.57
C THR A 171 -4.43 -26.65 -21.30
N GLY A 172 -4.13 -25.80 -20.31
CA GLY A 172 -3.41 -26.15 -19.09
C GLY A 172 -1.94 -26.52 -19.31
N GLU A 173 -1.40 -26.25 -20.49
CA GLU A 173 0.01 -26.52 -20.78
C GLU A 173 0.92 -25.47 -20.10
N SER A 174 2.02 -25.96 -19.50
CA SER A 174 3.04 -25.10 -18.94
C SER A 174 3.94 -24.52 -20.03
N LEU A 175 4.63 -23.42 -19.73
CA LEU A 175 5.63 -22.85 -20.64
C LEU A 175 6.76 -23.85 -20.93
N ALA A 176 7.15 -24.66 -19.96
CA ALA A 176 8.09 -25.76 -20.14
C ALA A 176 7.59 -26.78 -21.19
N GLY A 177 6.32 -27.19 -21.11
CA GLY A 177 5.71 -28.08 -22.10
C GLY A 177 5.63 -27.46 -23.49
N LEU A 178 5.38 -26.16 -23.60
CA LEU A 178 5.45 -25.43 -24.87
C LEU A 178 6.87 -25.45 -25.45
N VAL A 179 7.88 -25.17 -24.62
CA VAL A 179 9.29 -25.20 -25.03
C VAL A 179 9.70 -26.59 -25.54
N GLU A 180 9.27 -27.67 -24.87
CA GLU A 180 9.49 -29.04 -25.34
C GLU A 180 8.88 -29.27 -26.72
N LYS A 181 7.62 -28.89 -26.93
CA LYS A 181 6.92 -29.01 -28.23
C LYS A 181 7.59 -28.21 -29.35
N ILE A 182 8.11 -27.04 -29.05
CA ILE A 182 8.87 -26.23 -30.01
C ILE A 182 10.16 -26.98 -30.37
N ASN A 183 10.90 -27.47 -29.37
CA ASN A 183 12.15 -28.21 -29.57
C ASN A 183 11.95 -29.51 -30.37
N ASP A 184 10.79 -30.16 -30.21
CA ASP A 184 10.39 -31.38 -30.94
C ASP A 184 9.86 -31.08 -32.34
N GLY A 185 9.76 -29.82 -32.77
CA GLY A 185 9.26 -29.40 -34.09
C GLY A 185 7.75 -29.59 -34.27
N GLN A 186 6.99 -29.71 -33.17
CA GLN A 186 5.54 -29.89 -33.23
C GLN A 186 4.82 -28.56 -33.47
N ILE A 187 5.44 -27.42 -33.12
CA ILE A 187 4.90 -26.07 -33.33
C ILE A 187 5.47 -25.49 -34.61
N LYS A 188 4.60 -25.04 -35.51
CA LYS A 188 4.97 -24.36 -36.74
C LYS A 188 4.77 -22.86 -36.69
N ASN A 189 3.64 -22.44 -36.12
CA ASN A 189 3.33 -21.02 -35.95
C ASN A 189 3.03 -20.76 -34.48
N LEU A 190 3.65 -19.74 -33.91
CA LEU A 190 3.40 -19.29 -32.54
C LEU A 190 3.01 -17.83 -32.57
N LEU A 191 1.86 -17.51 -31.94
CA LEU A 191 1.41 -16.14 -31.73
C LEU A 191 1.44 -15.83 -30.24
N ILE A 192 2.16 -14.78 -29.84
CA ILE A 192 2.26 -14.29 -28.48
C ILE A 192 1.55 -12.94 -28.41
N LEU A 193 0.57 -12.82 -27.49
CA LEU A 193 -0.28 -11.64 -27.38
C LEU A 193 -0.11 -10.94 -26.01
N GLY A 194 0.56 -9.81 -26.03
CA GLY A 194 0.58 -8.83 -24.91
C GLY A 194 1.50 -9.13 -23.75
N ASP A 195 1.82 -10.39 -23.46
CA ASP A 195 2.69 -10.75 -22.34
C ASP A 195 4.16 -10.89 -22.79
N ASN A 196 5.09 -10.81 -21.84
CA ASN A 196 6.53 -10.95 -22.08
C ASN A 196 7.08 -12.26 -21.48
N PRO A 197 6.76 -13.43 -22.07
CA PRO A 197 7.12 -14.73 -21.49
C PRO A 197 8.62 -15.01 -21.49
N VAL A 198 9.42 -14.35 -22.32
CA VAL A 198 10.89 -14.53 -22.28
C VAL A 198 11.47 -13.98 -20.98
N TYR A 199 10.99 -12.82 -20.51
CA TYR A 199 11.39 -12.25 -19.24
C TYR A 199 10.77 -13.00 -18.04
N THR A 200 9.49 -13.35 -18.12
CA THR A 200 8.77 -13.96 -16.99
C THR A 200 9.00 -15.47 -16.87
N ALA A 201 9.74 -16.09 -17.79
CA ALA A 201 10.07 -17.51 -17.73
C ALA A 201 10.78 -17.87 -16.41
N PRO A 202 10.39 -18.97 -15.75
CA PRO A 202 11.09 -19.46 -14.57
C PRO A 202 12.46 -20.05 -14.95
N GLY A 203 13.37 -20.12 -13.97
CA GLY A 203 14.68 -20.72 -14.16
C GLY A 203 14.61 -22.15 -14.70
N GLY A 204 15.44 -22.44 -15.69
CA GLY A 204 15.46 -23.74 -16.39
C GLY A 204 14.52 -23.83 -17.59
N VAL A 205 13.70 -22.83 -17.88
CA VAL A 205 12.85 -22.74 -19.09
C VAL A 205 13.46 -21.74 -20.06
N ASP A 206 14.24 -22.22 -21.03
CA ASP A 206 14.87 -21.35 -22.02
C ASP A 206 13.96 -21.14 -23.24
N LEU A 207 12.95 -20.29 -23.09
CA LEU A 207 12.05 -19.92 -24.17
C LEU A 207 12.76 -19.12 -25.28
N SER A 208 13.75 -18.31 -24.91
CA SER A 208 14.52 -17.52 -25.89
C SER A 208 15.25 -18.42 -26.89
N ALA A 209 15.95 -19.45 -26.41
CA ALA A 209 16.61 -20.42 -27.28
C ALA A 209 15.60 -21.25 -28.11
N ALA A 210 14.44 -21.58 -27.54
CA ALA A 210 13.39 -22.30 -28.25
C ALA A 210 12.80 -21.45 -29.41
N LEU A 211 12.52 -20.18 -29.19
CA LEU A 211 12.06 -19.23 -30.23
C LEU A 211 13.10 -19.03 -31.32
N GLY A 212 14.39 -18.93 -30.97
CA GLY A 212 15.49 -18.87 -31.94
C GLY A 212 15.51 -20.10 -32.87
N LYS A 213 15.34 -21.31 -32.32
CA LYS A 213 15.25 -22.55 -33.13
C LYS A 213 13.99 -22.57 -34.00
N LEU A 214 12.88 -22.06 -33.51
CA LEU A 214 11.64 -21.95 -34.31
C LEU A 214 11.88 -21.08 -35.54
N GLY A 215 12.51 -19.89 -35.36
CA GLY A 215 12.82 -18.97 -36.47
C GLY A 215 13.85 -19.52 -37.49
N GLU A 216 14.75 -20.42 -37.07
CA GLU A 216 15.71 -21.07 -37.99
C GLU A 216 15.09 -22.23 -38.79
N SER A 217 13.92 -22.73 -38.43
CA SER A 217 13.27 -23.90 -39.05
C SER A 217 12.46 -23.48 -40.27
N GLU A 218 12.59 -24.22 -41.38
CA GLU A 218 11.88 -23.89 -42.62
C GLU A 218 10.35 -24.08 -42.49
N GLY A 219 9.60 -23.03 -42.78
CA GLY A 219 8.13 -23.04 -42.71
C GLY A 219 7.53 -22.87 -41.34
N THR A 220 8.32 -22.35 -40.40
CA THR A 220 7.84 -21.95 -39.07
C THR A 220 7.87 -20.42 -38.90
N THR A 221 7.10 -19.89 -37.94
CA THR A 221 7.07 -18.45 -37.68
C THR A 221 6.63 -18.17 -36.23
N SER A 222 7.30 -17.23 -35.61
CA SER A 222 6.91 -16.62 -34.34
C SER A 222 6.46 -15.18 -34.54
N ILE A 223 5.30 -14.82 -33.99
CA ILE A 223 4.71 -13.49 -34.10
C ILE A 223 4.43 -12.98 -32.68
N TYR A 224 4.98 -11.84 -32.37
CA TYR A 224 4.73 -11.14 -31.11
C TYR A 224 3.88 -9.89 -31.36
N LEU A 225 2.84 -9.67 -30.58
CA LEU A 225 2.05 -8.46 -30.55
C LEU A 225 2.22 -7.84 -29.16
N GLY A 226 3.03 -6.81 -29.01
CA GLY A 226 3.38 -6.21 -27.73
C GLY A 226 3.38 -4.68 -27.74
N GLU A 227 3.18 -4.07 -26.57
CA GLU A 227 3.25 -2.61 -26.41
C GLU A 227 4.69 -2.09 -26.57
N TYR A 228 5.68 -2.95 -26.36
CA TYR A 228 7.11 -2.64 -26.40
C TYR A 228 7.84 -3.67 -27.28
N ASP A 229 8.93 -3.25 -27.87
CA ASP A 229 9.92 -4.15 -28.47
C ASP A 229 10.83 -4.68 -27.34
N ASP A 230 10.26 -5.54 -26.54
CA ASP A 230 10.82 -6.07 -25.31
C ASP A 230 11.66 -7.35 -25.54
N GLU A 231 11.97 -8.07 -24.43
CA GLU A 231 12.78 -9.28 -24.48
C GLU A 231 12.16 -10.38 -25.37
N THR A 232 10.83 -10.48 -25.40
CA THR A 232 10.09 -11.42 -26.27
C THR A 232 10.07 -10.92 -27.71
N GLY A 233 9.80 -9.63 -27.94
CA GLY A 233 9.82 -9.04 -29.25
C GLY A 233 11.14 -9.15 -29.97
N ALA A 234 12.25 -9.07 -29.22
CA ALA A 234 13.61 -9.16 -29.76
C ALA A 234 13.98 -10.52 -30.32
N VAL A 235 13.32 -11.59 -29.91
CA VAL A 235 13.66 -12.98 -30.32
C VAL A 235 12.62 -13.58 -31.26
N CYS A 236 11.46 -12.93 -31.47
CA CYS A 236 10.46 -13.36 -32.43
C CYS A 236 10.79 -12.93 -33.85
N ASP A 237 10.30 -13.66 -34.86
CA ASP A 237 10.47 -13.30 -36.28
C ASP A 237 9.75 -12.00 -36.64
N TRP A 238 8.61 -11.78 -36.01
CA TRP A 238 7.79 -10.57 -36.19
C TRP A 238 7.42 -9.98 -34.84
N SER A 239 7.77 -8.70 -34.65
CA SER A 239 7.30 -7.87 -33.53
C SER A 239 6.34 -6.82 -34.08
N LEU A 240 5.06 -6.90 -33.68
CA LEU A 240 3.98 -6.03 -34.12
C LEU A 240 3.57 -5.10 -32.97
N PRO A 241 3.29 -3.81 -33.22
CA PRO A 241 2.88 -2.89 -32.18
C PRO A 241 1.44 -3.17 -31.72
N LEU A 242 1.27 -3.46 -30.43
CA LEU A 242 -0.03 -3.52 -29.77
C LEU A 242 -0.52 -2.12 -29.46
N SER A 243 -1.79 -1.84 -29.75
CA SER A 243 -2.43 -0.60 -29.30
C SER A 243 -2.63 -0.62 -27.78
N HIS A 244 -2.28 0.48 -27.11
CA HIS A 244 -2.58 0.67 -25.72
C HIS A 244 -4.11 0.65 -25.47
N GLN A 245 -4.56 0.28 -24.29
CA GLN A 245 -6.00 0.22 -23.95
C GLN A 245 -6.74 1.56 -24.13
N LEU A 246 -6.05 2.71 -24.01
CA LEU A 246 -6.61 4.03 -24.29
C LEU A 246 -6.70 4.36 -25.78
N GLU A 247 -6.12 3.55 -26.66
CA GLU A 247 -6.07 3.70 -28.11
C GLU A 247 -6.98 2.71 -28.85
N SER A 248 -7.56 1.74 -28.15
CA SER A 248 -8.28 0.64 -28.76
C SER A 248 -9.61 0.32 -28.07
N TRP A 249 -10.51 -0.30 -28.81
CA TRP A 249 -11.72 -0.89 -28.27
C TRP A 249 -11.38 -2.20 -27.57
N GLY A 250 -12.05 -2.43 -26.43
CA GLY A 250 -11.98 -3.68 -25.68
C GLY A 250 -13.22 -3.86 -24.83
N ASP A 251 -13.35 -5.05 -24.27
CA ASP A 251 -14.41 -5.38 -23.33
C ASP A 251 -13.92 -6.37 -22.28
N CYS A 252 -14.62 -6.46 -21.18
CA CYS A 252 -14.31 -7.40 -20.12
C CYS A 252 -15.56 -7.76 -19.32
N VAL A 253 -15.52 -8.91 -18.66
CA VAL A 253 -16.48 -9.28 -17.62
C VAL A 253 -15.76 -9.25 -16.27
N GLY A 254 -16.22 -8.38 -15.39
CA GLY A 254 -15.66 -8.27 -14.03
C GLY A 254 -16.18 -9.38 -13.11
N ASP A 255 -15.47 -9.57 -11.99
CA ASP A 255 -15.75 -10.63 -11.00
C ASP A 255 -17.18 -10.64 -10.45
N HIS A 256 -17.87 -9.50 -10.50
CA HIS A 256 -19.27 -9.38 -10.06
C HIS A 256 -20.31 -9.55 -11.18
N GLY A 257 -19.88 -9.99 -12.37
CA GLY A 257 -20.76 -10.18 -13.54
C GLY A 257 -21.14 -8.89 -14.26
N TYR A 258 -20.39 -7.82 -14.06
CA TYR A 258 -20.53 -6.60 -14.84
C TYR A 258 -19.80 -6.76 -16.18
N TYR A 259 -20.49 -6.44 -17.26
CA TYR A 259 -19.87 -6.31 -18.58
C TYR A 259 -19.40 -4.87 -18.77
N GLY A 260 -18.11 -4.69 -18.92
CA GLY A 260 -17.47 -3.40 -19.12
C GLY A 260 -17.00 -3.22 -20.56
N VAL A 261 -17.06 -1.98 -21.06
CA VAL A 261 -16.58 -1.60 -22.40
C VAL A 261 -15.49 -0.56 -22.26
N CYS A 262 -14.32 -0.85 -22.83
CA CYS A 262 -13.24 0.12 -23.02
C CYS A 262 -13.41 0.82 -24.35
N GLN A 263 -13.44 2.17 -24.34
CA GLN A 263 -13.52 2.99 -25.55
C GLN A 263 -12.16 3.67 -25.76
N PRO A 264 -11.66 3.78 -27.01
CA PRO A 264 -10.46 4.53 -27.28
C PRO A 264 -10.67 6.02 -26.92
N GLN A 265 -9.75 6.58 -26.18
CA GLN A 265 -9.72 8.00 -25.83
C GLN A 265 -8.92 8.81 -26.84
N ILE A 266 -7.98 8.16 -27.52
CA ILE A 266 -7.14 8.73 -28.57
C ILE A 266 -7.01 7.72 -29.71
N LEU A 267 -6.60 8.17 -30.88
CA LEU A 267 -6.22 7.29 -31.98
C LEU A 267 -4.85 6.66 -31.71
N PRO A 268 -4.58 5.44 -32.24
CA PRO A 268 -3.28 4.81 -32.10
C PRO A 268 -2.14 5.70 -32.54
N LEU A 269 -1.24 6.07 -31.60
CA LEU A 269 -0.15 7.00 -31.83
C LEU A 269 0.93 6.44 -32.77
N LEU A 270 1.16 5.12 -32.68
CA LEU A 270 2.23 4.42 -33.40
C LEU A 270 1.69 3.43 -34.46
N GLY A 271 0.41 3.56 -34.81
CA GLY A 271 -0.22 2.68 -35.80
C GLY A 271 -0.47 1.26 -35.30
N GLY A 272 -0.47 1.05 -33.98
CA GLY A 272 -0.74 -0.24 -33.35
C GLY A 272 -2.13 -0.79 -33.65
N ARG A 273 -2.30 -2.11 -33.44
CA ARG A 273 -3.56 -2.82 -33.54
C ARG A 273 -3.89 -3.51 -32.24
N SER A 274 -5.16 -3.67 -31.94
CA SER A 274 -5.59 -4.48 -30.80
C SER A 274 -5.52 -5.97 -31.12
N ALA A 275 -5.43 -6.81 -30.08
CA ALA A 275 -5.42 -8.26 -30.24
C ALA A 275 -6.68 -8.77 -30.94
N ILE A 276 -7.87 -8.21 -30.62
CA ILE A 276 -9.14 -8.62 -31.25
C ILE A 276 -9.19 -8.30 -32.75
N GLU A 277 -8.61 -7.16 -33.15
CA GLU A 277 -8.50 -6.80 -34.59
C GLU A 277 -7.55 -7.74 -35.34
N LEU A 278 -6.38 -8.04 -34.74
CA LEU A 278 -5.40 -8.94 -35.33
C LEU A 278 -5.99 -10.36 -35.51
N ILE A 279 -6.63 -10.90 -34.47
CA ILE A 279 -7.25 -12.22 -34.52
C ILE A 279 -8.35 -12.26 -35.57
N ALA A 280 -9.23 -11.25 -35.64
CA ALA A 280 -10.27 -11.17 -36.67
C ALA A 280 -9.71 -11.16 -38.11
N MET A 281 -8.61 -10.42 -38.33
CA MET A 281 -7.90 -10.41 -39.61
C MET A 281 -7.31 -11.79 -39.94
N MET A 282 -6.67 -12.46 -38.98
CA MET A 282 -6.11 -13.82 -39.17
C MET A 282 -7.16 -14.86 -39.46
N LEU A 283 -8.34 -14.73 -38.84
CA LEU A 283 -9.50 -15.61 -39.15
C LEU A 283 -10.15 -15.29 -40.47
N GLY A 284 -9.74 -14.23 -41.17
CA GLY A 284 -10.37 -13.79 -42.42
C GLY A 284 -11.82 -13.28 -42.26
N GLU A 285 -12.12 -12.77 -41.04
CA GLU A 285 -13.43 -12.18 -40.79
C GLU A 285 -13.65 -10.90 -41.63
N LYS A 286 -14.90 -10.63 -42.02
CA LYS A 286 -15.22 -9.36 -42.69
C LYS A 286 -15.25 -8.17 -41.70
N LEU A 287 -15.51 -8.46 -40.44
CA LEU A 287 -15.61 -7.50 -39.37
C LEU A 287 -14.28 -7.45 -38.63
N THR A 288 -13.47 -6.46 -38.95
CA THR A 288 -12.12 -6.25 -38.35
C THR A 288 -11.98 -4.94 -37.59
N ASP A 289 -13.06 -4.17 -37.52
CA ASP A 289 -13.11 -2.92 -36.72
C ASP A 289 -13.37 -3.24 -35.25
N GLY A 290 -12.51 -2.76 -34.35
CA GLY A 290 -12.56 -3.07 -32.92
C GLY A 290 -13.91 -2.70 -32.28
N GLY A 291 -14.47 -1.51 -32.60
CA GLY A 291 -15.75 -1.06 -32.04
C GLY A 291 -16.92 -1.95 -32.50
N ALA A 292 -16.89 -2.41 -33.75
CA ALA A 292 -17.89 -3.31 -34.27
C ALA A 292 -17.78 -4.74 -33.70
N ILE A 293 -16.55 -5.20 -33.43
CA ILE A 293 -16.30 -6.48 -32.72
C ILE A 293 -16.86 -6.44 -31.32
N VAL A 294 -16.51 -5.38 -30.53
CA VAL A 294 -17.01 -5.20 -29.14
C VAL A 294 -18.54 -5.10 -29.13
N ARG A 295 -19.15 -4.37 -30.07
CA ARG A 295 -20.63 -4.31 -30.17
C ARG A 295 -21.24 -5.69 -30.42
N ARG A 296 -20.68 -6.47 -31.34
CA ARG A 296 -21.11 -7.85 -31.58
C ARG A 296 -21.03 -8.70 -30.31
N THR A 297 -19.95 -8.60 -29.56
CA THR A 297 -19.78 -9.32 -28.30
C THR A 297 -20.80 -8.86 -27.24
N ALA A 298 -21.08 -7.54 -27.14
CA ALA A 298 -22.11 -7.01 -26.27
C ALA A 298 -23.51 -7.50 -26.61
N ASP A 299 -23.85 -7.58 -27.92
CA ASP A 299 -25.11 -8.12 -28.41
C ASP A 299 -25.26 -9.60 -28.00
N GLN A 300 -24.22 -10.40 -28.20
CA GLN A 300 -24.19 -11.82 -27.78
C GLN A 300 -24.32 -12.00 -26.26
N ALA A 301 -23.57 -11.22 -25.49
CA ALA A 301 -23.59 -11.24 -24.04
C ALA A 301 -24.96 -10.81 -23.47
N GLY A 302 -25.69 -9.91 -24.17
CA GLY A 302 -27.04 -9.49 -23.83
C GLY A 302 -28.15 -10.46 -24.24
N GLY A 303 -27.81 -11.51 -24.97
CA GLY A 303 -28.77 -12.50 -25.50
C GLY A 303 -29.70 -11.97 -26.62
N SER A 304 -29.52 -10.75 -27.07
CA SER A 304 -30.23 -10.10 -28.19
C SER A 304 -29.48 -8.86 -28.66
N ASP A 305 -29.70 -8.47 -29.90
CA ASP A 305 -29.12 -7.24 -30.46
C ASP A 305 -29.56 -6.02 -29.64
N LEU A 306 -28.58 -5.29 -29.14
CA LEU A 306 -28.80 -4.03 -28.43
C LEU A 306 -29.33 -2.96 -29.41
N SER A 307 -30.40 -2.27 -29.04
CA SER A 307 -30.80 -1.06 -29.75
C SER A 307 -29.71 0.02 -29.69
N ASP A 308 -29.71 0.95 -30.64
CA ASP A 308 -28.74 2.06 -30.64
C ASP A 308 -28.82 2.96 -29.35
N ARG A 309 -29.97 2.97 -28.71
CA ARG A 309 -30.15 3.68 -27.44
C ARG A 309 -29.47 2.93 -26.30
N GLU A 310 -29.64 1.61 -26.23
CA GLU A 310 -29.01 0.76 -25.19
C GLU A 310 -27.51 0.73 -25.35
N TRP A 311 -27.02 0.61 -26.62
CA TRP A 311 -25.59 0.71 -26.92
C TRP A 311 -25.00 2.05 -26.46
N ARG A 312 -25.65 3.18 -26.79
CA ARG A 312 -25.21 4.51 -26.32
C ARG A 312 -25.26 4.65 -24.81
N GLY A 313 -26.24 4.03 -24.15
CA GLY A 313 -26.31 3.95 -22.70
C GLY A 313 -25.12 3.21 -22.13
N LEU A 314 -24.80 2.03 -22.68
CA LEU A 314 -23.63 1.24 -22.28
C LEU A 314 -22.31 2.01 -22.46
N LEU A 315 -22.15 2.72 -23.58
CA LEU A 315 -20.97 3.58 -23.81
C LEU A 315 -20.88 4.76 -22.84
N HIS A 316 -22.02 5.34 -22.47
CA HIS A 316 -22.07 6.45 -21.50
C HIS A 316 -21.74 5.98 -20.09
N ASP A 317 -22.32 4.86 -19.68
CA ASP A 317 -22.15 4.33 -18.32
C ASP A 317 -20.86 3.54 -18.15
N GLY A 318 -20.26 3.06 -19.28
CA GLY A 318 -19.04 2.28 -19.31
C GLY A 318 -19.23 0.79 -18.94
N PHE A 319 -20.37 0.43 -18.36
CA PHE A 319 -20.69 -0.95 -17.95
C PHE A 319 -22.19 -1.22 -17.94
N LYS A 320 -22.55 -2.50 -17.91
CA LYS A 320 -23.93 -2.98 -17.76
C LYS A 320 -24.00 -4.06 -16.68
N GLU A 321 -24.92 -3.87 -15.74
CA GLU A 321 -25.27 -4.92 -14.76
C GLU A 321 -26.10 -6.03 -15.42
N GLY A 322 -25.96 -7.25 -14.92
CA GLY A 322 -26.92 -8.31 -15.20
C GLY A 322 -26.57 -9.23 -16.35
N LEU A 323 -25.39 -9.13 -16.94
CA LEU A 323 -24.80 -10.24 -17.64
C LEU A 323 -24.26 -11.24 -16.60
N LYS A 324 -25.18 -11.75 -15.79
CA LYS A 324 -24.83 -12.71 -14.75
C LYS A 324 -24.29 -13.96 -15.44
N SER A 325 -23.00 -14.15 -15.33
CA SER A 325 -22.49 -15.49 -15.16
C SER A 325 -23.25 -16.05 -13.96
N GLU A 326 -24.16 -17.01 -14.15
CA GLU A 326 -24.80 -17.67 -13.03
C GLU A 326 -23.66 -18.17 -12.13
N SER A 327 -23.69 -17.79 -10.85
CA SER A 327 -22.76 -18.34 -9.88
C SER A 327 -23.01 -19.84 -9.88
N GLY A 328 -22.20 -20.56 -10.66
CA GLY A 328 -22.31 -22.00 -10.77
C GLY A 328 -22.12 -22.58 -9.37
N ALA A 329 -22.98 -23.52 -9.00
CA ALA A 329 -22.71 -24.30 -7.81
C ALA A 329 -21.39 -25.02 -8.06
N LEU A 330 -20.30 -24.56 -7.42
CA LEU A 330 -19.02 -25.26 -7.48
C LEU A 330 -19.20 -26.60 -6.76
N GLU A 331 -19.32 -27.67 -7.50
CA GLU A 331 -19.20 -29.01 -6.96
C GLU A 331 -17.69 -29.31 -6.88
N LEU A 332 -17.15 -29.34 -5.68
CA LEU A 332 -15.81 -29.89 -5.49
C LEU A 332 -15.85 -31.37 -5.81
N THR A 333 -15.26 -31.74 -6.93
CA THR A 333 -15.37 -33.13 -7.47
C THR A 333 -14.53 -34.14 -6.70
N GLY A 334 -13.82 -33.74 -5.65
CA GLY A 334 -13.01 -34.66 -4.82
C GLY A 334 -11.85 -35.32 -5.55
N LYS A 335 -11.42 -34.77 -6.68
CA LYS A 335 -10.38 -35.34 -7.53
C LYS A 335 -9.04 -34.58 -7.47
N ALA A 336 -8.80 -33.81 -6.44
CA ALA A 336 -7.50 -33.14 -6.26
C ALA A 336 -6.29 -34.13 -6.12
N GLY A 337 -6.56 -35.44 -6.15
CA GLY A 337 -5.53 -36.47 -6.06
C GLY A 337 -5.19 -37.23 -7.34
N GLU A 338 -5.77 -36.88 -8.51
CA GLU A 338 -5.58 -37.65 -9.76
C GLU A 338 -4.90 -36.86 -10.90
N THR A 339 -4.43 -35.65 -10.69
CA THR A 339 -3.57 -34.99 -11.69
C THR A 339 -2.13 -35.44 -11.52
N GLU A 340 -1.64 -36.22 -12.46
CA GLU A 340 -0.27 -36.76 -12.52
C GLU A 340 0.84 -35.69 -12.64
N SER A 341 0.56 -34.41 -12.43
CA SER A 341 1.52 -33.31 -12.55
C SER A 341 1.69 -32.44 -11.31
N GLY A 342 1.27 -32.90 -10.16
CA GLY A 342 1.62 -32.26 -8.90
C GLY A 342 2.50 -33.22 -8.11
N ALA A 343 3.80 -33.02 -8.11
CA ALA A 343 4.57 -33.53 -7.00
C ALA A 343 3.85 -33.02 -5.74
N PRO A 344 3.56 -33.89 -4.74
CA PRO A 344 3.03 -33.41 -3.48
C PRO A 344 3.96 -32.27 -3.05
N VAL A 345 3.39 -31.10 -2.72
CA VAL A 345 4.17 -30.09 -1.97
C VAL A 345 4.77 -30.88 -0.84
N ALA A 346 6.03 -31.23 -1.01
CA ALA A 346 6.65 -32.22 -0.18
C ALA A 346 6.52 -31.71 1.24
N THR A 347 5.74 -32.45 2.04
CA THR A 347 5.99 -32.56 3.45
C THR A 347 7.35 -33.28 3.70
N ALA A 348 8.30 -33.12 2.78
CA ALA A 348 9.68 -33.34 3.04
C ALA A 348 10.00 -32.46 4.24
N ALA A 349 10.47 -33.06 5.30
CA ALA A 349 10.95 -32.32 6.45
C ALA A 349 11.95 -31.30 5.93
N VAL A 350 11.45 -30.07 5.70
CA VAL A 350 12.28 -28.96 5.26
C VAL A 350 13.28 -28.78 6.38
N ASP A 351 14.55 -28.95 6.06
CA ASP A 351 15.62 -28.75 7.06
C ASP A 351 15.42 -27.32 7.59
N LYS A 352 15.29 -27.17 8.91
CA LYS A 352 15.10 -25.86 9.56
C LYS A 352 16.20 -24.84 9.20
N ASN A 353 17.33 -25.34 8.65
CA ASN A 353 18.45 -24.51 8.20
C ASN A 353 18.30 -24.04 6.73
N GLN A 354 17.33 -24.54 5.97
CA GLN A 354 17.09 -24.11 4.60
C GLN A 354 16.18 -22.89 4.55
N ILE A 355 16.42 -22.02 3.55
CA ILE A 355 15.67 -20.81 3.33
C ILE A 355 14.47 -21.10 2.42
N GLU A 356 13.35 -20.50 2.74
CA GLU A 356 12.16 -20.44 1.89
C GLU A 356 12.06 -19.05 1.25
N VAL A 357 11.97 -18.99 -0.08
CA VAL A 357 11.87 -17.72 -0.80
C VAL A 357 10.45 -17.55 -1.34
N ILE A 358 9.81 -16.46 -0.95
CA ILE A 358 8.48 -16.04 -1.43
C ILE A 358 8.66 -15.02 -2.56
N PHE A 359 8.03 -15.25 -3.69
CA PHE A 359 8.00 -14.31 -4.82
C PHE A 359 6.68 -13.53 -4.79
N ASN A 360 6.76 -12.21 -4.69
CA ASN A 360 5.60 -11.34 -4.77
C ASN A 360 5.67 -10.47 -6.02
N PRO A 361 4.55 -10.20 -6.70
CA PRO A 361 4.53 -9.15 -7.71
C PRO A 361 4.86 -7.80 -7.07
N ALA A 362 5.48 -6.90 -7.83
CA ALA A 362 5.78 -5.57 -7.33
C ALA A 362 4.51 -4.73 -7.17
N ASP A 363 4.42 -3.96 -6.07
CA ASP A 363 3.26 -3.08 -5.79
C ASP A 363 2.94 -2.12 -6.96
N GLY A 364 3.96 -1.61 -7.64
CA GLY A 364 3.81 -0.69 -8.77
C GLY A 364 4.03 -1.36 -10.14
N LEU A 365 5.01 -2.23 -10.26
CA LEU A 365 5.45 -2.78 -11.56
C LEU A 365 4.76 -4.10 -11.93
N TYR A 366 4.11 -4.74 -10.96
CA TYR A 366 3.46 -6.04 -11.06
C TYR A 366 4.49 -7.14 -11.44
N ASP A 367 4.39 -7.70 -12.63
CA ASP A 367 5.31 -8.69 -13.21
C ASP A 367 6.38 -8.05 -14.13
N GLY A 368 6.50 -6.73 -14.11
CA GLY A 368 7.41 -5.95 -14.96
C GLY A 368 6.76 -5.30 -16.17
N ARG A 369 5.47 -5.57 -16.47
CA ARG A 369 4.76 -4.94 -17.59
C ARG A 369 4.68 -3.41 -17.47
N PHE A 370 4.70 -2.87 -16.25
CA PHE A 370 4.67 -1.44 -15.98
C PHE A 370 6.07 -0.84 -15.72
N ALA A 371 7.15 -1.56 -15.96
CA ALA A 371 8.49 -1.12 -15.64
C ALA A 371 8.94 0.16 -16.39
N ASN A 372 8.31 0.51 -17.52
CA ASN A 372 8.58 1.78 -18.23
C ASN A 372 7.75 2.97 -17.72
N ASN A 373 7.00 2.80 -16.65
CA ASN A 373 6.23 3.87 -16.03
C ASN A 373 7.00 4.50 -14.87
N GLY A 374 7.49 5.73 -15.07
CA GLY A 374 8.31 6.43 -14.07
C GLY A 374 7.57 6.74 -12.77
N TRP A 375 6.26 6.99 -12.79
CA TRP A 375 5.49 7.15 -11.56
C TRP A 375 5.48 5.88 -10.73
N LEU A 376 5.31 4.71 -11.37
CA LEU A 376 5.26 3.42 -10.69
C LEU A 376 6.65 2.94 -10.26
N GLN A 377 7.71 3.28 -11.01
CA GLN A 377 9.11 3.05 -10.59
C GLN A 377 9.46 3.85 -9.33
N GLU A 378 9.04 5.12 -9.26
CA GLU A 378 9.34 5.99 -8.13
C GLU A 378 8.33 5.84 -6.98
N MET A 379 7.23 5.12 -7.18
CA MET A 379 6.25 4.83 -6.13
C MET A 379 6.91 4.05 -5.00
N PRO A 380 6.87 4.56 -3.75
CA PRO A 380 7.38 3.79 -2.62
C PRO A 380 6.57 2.51 -2.43
N GLN A 381 7.26 1.37 -2.37
CA GLN A 381 6.64 0.10 -2.01
C GLN A 381 5.96 0.22 -0.64
N ALA A 382 4.84 -0.46 -0.48
CA ALA A 382 3.94 -0.31 0.67
C ALA A 382 4.64 -0.47 2.04
N LEU A 383 5.55 -1.42 2.16
CA LEU A 383 6.19 -1.75 3.44
C LEU A 383 7.65 -1.35 3.51
N THR A 384 8.44 -1.63 2.48
CA THR A 384 9.87 -1.34 2.46
C THR A 384 10.20 0.12 2.24
N LYS A 385 9.28 0.87 1.60
CA LYS A 385 9.49 2.25 1.12
C LYS A 385 10.60 2.37 0.07
N LEU A 386 11.01 1.24 -0.51
CA LEU A 386 11.93 1.23 -1.65
C LEU A 386 11.25 1.81 -2.89
N ALA A 387 12.03 2.50 -3.70
CA ALA A 387 11.67 2.98 -5.02
C ALA A 387 12.84 2.70 -5.96
N TRP A 388 12.59 2.38 -7.24
CA TRP A 388 13.63 2.09 -8.21
C TRP A 388 14.52 0.87 -7.87
N ASP A 389 14.08 0.02 -6.92
CA ASP A 389 14.86 -1.12 -6.46
C ASP A 389 13.98 -2.25 -5.92
N ASN A 390 14.52 -3.44 -5.93
CA ASN A 390 14.02 -4.57 -5.14
C ASN A 390 15.14 -5.16 -4.29
N ALA A 391 14.76 -5.94 -3.28
CA ALA A 391 15.68 -6.47 -2.29
C ALA A 391 15.27 -7.86 -1.82
N ALA A 392 16.21 -8.58 -1.20
CA ALA A 392 15.94 -9.75 -0.38
C ALA A 392 15.44 -9.27 0.99
N VAL A 393 14.10 -9.24 1.17
CA VAL A 393 13.47 -8.81 2.41
C VAL A 393 13.44 -9.98 3.38
N MET A 394 14.03 -9.81 4.55
CA MET A 394 14.17 -10.87 5.55
C MET A 394 14.21 -10.34 6.98
N SER A 395 13.90 -11.20 7.95
CA SER A 395 14.07 -10.83 9.36
C SER A 395 15.54 -10.66 9.73
N PRO A 396 15.87 -9.82 10.74
CA PRO A 396 17.21 -9.73 11.28
C PRO A 396 17.77 -11.09 11.75
N ALA A 397 16.88 -11.97 12.23
CA ALA A 397 17.26 -13.35 12.59
C ALA A 397 17.71 -14.16 11.39
N THR A 398 17.03 -14.02 10.23
CA THR A 398 17.41 -14.68 8.97
C THR A 398 18.77 -14.15 8.47
N ALA A 399 18.96 -12.83 8.48
CA ALA A 399 20.22 -12.20 8.09
C ALA A 399 21.39 -12.69 8.96
N ARG A 400 21.19 -12.79 10.29
CA ARG A 400 22.17 -13.39 11.19
C ARG A 400 22.44 -14.86 10.87
N GLY A 401 21.40 -15.63 10.55
CA GLY A 401 21.52 -17.06 10.21
C GLY A 401 22.32 -17.33 8.94
N ILE A 402 22.19 -16.47 7.92
CA ILE A 402 22.94 -16.56 6.65
C ILE A 402 24.42 -16.17 6.84
N SER A 403 24.73 -15.40 7.87
CA SER A 403 25.99 -14.66 8.00
C SER A 403 27.22 -15.51 8.23
N LEU A 404 27.13 -16.79 8.47
CA LEU A 404 28.32 -17.47 9.00
C LEU A 404 28.73 -18.64 8.12
N ASP A 405 29.89 -18.49 7.50
CA ASP A 405 30.79 -19.60 7.37
C ASP A 405 31.20 -20.02 8.81
N PRO A 406 30.72 -21.15 9.34
CA PRO A 406 31.09 -21.60 10.69
C PRO A 406 32.57 -21.83 10.85
N ASP A 407 33.32 -21.91 9.74
CA ASP A 407 34.80 -22.12 9.70
C ASP A 407 35.59 -20.79 9.60
N ALA A 408 34.91 -19.63 9.42
CA ALA A 408 35.57 -18.32 9.42
C ALA A 408 35.83 -17.83 10.85
N THR A 409 36.66 -18.58 11.58
CA THR A 409 37.26 -18.15 12.85
C THR A 409 38.42 -17.19 12.60
N ASP A 410 38.17 -16.08 11.93
CA ASP A 410 39.09 -14.95 11.95
C ASP A 410 38.90 -14.15 13.26
N SER A 411 39.57 -14.65 14.29
CA SER A 411 39.65 -14.06 15.62
C SER A 411 40.44 -12.74 15.66
N SER A 412 40.91 -12.24 14.52
CA SER A 412 41.71 -11.00 14.44
C SER A 412 40.93 -9.72 14.21
N ALA A 413 39.61 -9.81 13.87
CA ALA A 413 38.73 -8.69 13.80
C ALA A 413 37.49 -8.98 14.67
N GLY A 414 37.53 -8.65 15.92
CA GLY A 414 36.54 -8.96 16.94
C GLY A 414 35.08 -8.92 16.49
N GLY A 415 34.47 -10.08 16.26
CA GLY A 415 33.08 -10.29 15.93
C GLY A 415 32.86 -10.78 14.51
N GLY A 416 32.24 -11.96 14.36
CA GLY A 416 31.81 -12.48 13.07
C GLY A 416 30.99 -11.40 12.31
N ARG A 417 31.27 -11.23 11.01
CA ARG A 417 30.55 -10.28 10.17
C ARG A 417 29.11 -10.75 10.03
N VAL A 418 28.17 -9.98 10.47
CA VAL A 418 26.74 -10.20 10.29
C VAL A 418 26.30 -9.52 9.02
N LEU A 419 25.53 -10.22 8.19
CA LEU A 419 24.87 -9.65 7.01
C LEU A 419 23.90 -8.58 7.49
N ARG A 420 23.94 -7.40 6.86
CA ARG A 420 23.18 -6.24 7.27
C ARG A 420 22.42 -5.63 6.11
N HIS A 421 21.45 -4.79 6.43
CA HIS A 421 20.76 -3.94 5.49
C HIS A 421 21.73 -3.26 4.50
N GLY A 422 21.41 -3.33 3.20
CA GLY A 422 22.22 -2.77 2.13
C GLY A 422 23.44 -3.60 1.72
N GLN A 423 23.69 -4.75 2.32
CA GLN A 423 24.72 -5.68 1.87
C GLN A 423 24.17 -6.73 0.93
N MET A 424 24.98 -7.17 -0.04
CA MET A 424 24.54 -8.15 -1.04
C MET A 424 24.51 -9.56 -0.46
N VAL A 425 23.51 -10.33 -0.84
CA VAL A 425 23.37 -11.76 -0.60
C VAL A 425 23.19 -12.49 -1.92
N ALA A 426 23.82 -13.64 -2.07
CA ALA A 426 23.57 -14.55 -3.17
C ALA A 426 22.58 -15.62 -2.71
N LEU A 427 21.47 -15.74 -3.42
CA LEU A 427 20.48 -16.81 -3.27
C LEU A 427 20.70 -17.82 -4.39
N ARG A 428 20.78 -19.11 -4.02
CA ARG A 428 21.07 -20.19 -4.96
C ARG A 428 20.07 -21.33 -4.79
N ILE A 429 19.64 -21.88 -5.91
CA ILE A 429 18.85 -23.11 -5.95
C ILE A 429 19.33 -23.99 -7.14
N GLY A 430 19.92 -25.15 -6.84
CA GLY A 430 20.60 -25.94 -7.88
C GLY A 430 21.75 -25.16 -8.51
N ASP A 431 21.73 -25.03 -9.82
CA ASP A 431 22.73 -24.28 -10.58
C ASP A 431 22.40 -22.80 -10.77
N GLU A 432 21.14 -22.42 -10.53
CA GLU A 432 20.69 -21.05 -10.69
C GLU A 432 21.03 -20.18 -9.47
N LYS A 433 21.35 -18.92 -9.72
CA LYS A 433 21.80 -17.97 -8.72
C LYS A 433 21.34 -16.55 -9.05
N VAL A 434 20.91 -15.80 -8.02
CA VAL A 434 20.70 -14.36 -8.09
C VAL A 434 21.43 -13.66 -6.95
N GLU A 435 21.84 -12.43 -7.15
CA GLU A 435 22.45 -11.58 -6.11
C GLU A 435 21.56 -10.37 -5.87
N LEU A 436 21.22 -10.11 -4.61
CA LEU A 436 20.30 -9.07 -4.19
C LEU A 436 20.82 -8.32 -2.97
N PRO A 437 20.52 -7.03 -2.81
CA PRO A 437 20.76 -6.33 -1.56
C PRO A 437 19.75 -6.81 -0.48
N VAL A 438 20.21 -6.86 0.75
CA VAL A 438 19.41 -7.24 1.91
C VAL A 438 18.60 -6.05 2.41
N TYR A 439 17.33 -6.30 2.67
CA TYR A 439 16.48 -5.41 3.43
C TYR A 439 16.02 -6.11 4.71
N GLU A 440 16.51 -5.67 5.87
CA GLU A 440 16.08 -6.22 7.15
C GLU A 440 14.70 -5.66 7.51
N MET A 441 13.73 -6.57 7.71
CA MET A 441 12.36 -6.22 8.10
C MET A 441 11.96 -7.03 9.33
N PRO A 442 11.76 -6.38 10.48
CA PRO A 442 11.22 -7.03 11.67
C PRO A 442 9.85 -7.66 11.41
N GLY A 443 9.51 -8.73 12.13
CA GLY A 443 8.23 -9.42 11.99
C GLY A 443 8.12 -10.39 10.81
N CYS A 444 9.14 -10.53 9.97
CA CYS A 444 9.21 -11.65 9.01
C CYS A 444 9.60 -12.96 9.72
N ALA A 445 9.08 -14.09 9.25
CA ALA A 445 9.39 -15.39 9.84
C ALA A 445 10.88 -15.74 9.67
N PRO A 446 11.54 -16.30 10.69
CA PRO A 446 12.92 -16.72 10.56
C PRO A 446 13.09 -17.80 9.49
N GLY A 447 14.12 -17.66 8.63
CA GLY A 447 14.38 -18.56 7.50
C GLY A 447 13.50 -18.30 6.27
N VAL A 448 12.78 -17.20 6.22
CA VAL A 448 11.99 -16.77 5.05
C VAL A 448 12.63 -15.51 4.47
N ILE A 449 12.66 -15.46 3.14
CA ILE A 449 13.05 -14.28 2.36
C ILE A 449 11.92 -13.96 1.38
N THR A 450 11.48 -12.73 1.32
CA THR A 450 10.55 -12.25 0.29
C THR A 450 11.32 -11.48 -0.77
N VAL A 451 11.08 -11.78 -2.04
CA VAL A 451 11.66 -11.08 -3.20
C VAL A 451 10.54 -10.58 -4.10
N THR A 452 10.78 -9.44 -4.75
CA THR A 452 9.79 -8.77 -5.58
C THR A 452 10.12 -8.98 -7.06
N LEU A 453 9.15 -9.45 -7.83
CA LEU A 453 9.18 -9.61 -9.29
C LEU A 453 9.11 -8.24 -10.00
N GLY A 454 9.36 -8.23 -11.30
CA GLY A 454 9.13 -7.07 -12.16
C GLY A 454 10.30 -6.11 -12.33
N TYR A 455 11.44 -6.42 -11.74
CA TYR A 455 12.70 -5.66 -11.81
C TYR A 455 13.77 -6.41 -12.63
N GLY A 456 14.87 -5.73 -12.94
CA GLY A 456 16.00 -6.33 -13.61
C GLY A 456 15.79 -6.58 -15.10
N ARG A 457 14.83 -5.91 -15.74
CA ARG A 457 14.55 -6.00 -17.18
C ARG A 457 15.59 -5.24 -17.99
N GLU A 458 15.93 -5.77 -19.17
CA GLU A 458 16.97 -5.22 -20.03
C GLU A 458 16.45 -4.51 -21.29
N ARG A 459 15.17 -4.71 -21.65
CA ARG A 459 14.55 -4.12 -22.85
C ARG A 459 13.17 -3.49 -22.53
N VAL A 460 13.17 -2.60 -21.55
CA VAL A 460 11.94 -1.91 -21.12
C VAL A 460 11.74 -0.61 -21.88
N GLY A 461 12.82 0.13 -22.07
CA GLY A 461 12.81 1.48 -22.64
C GLY A 461 13.49 2.50 -21.75
N MET A 462 13.07 3.74 -21.85
CA MET A 462 13.78 4.92 -21.32
C MET A 462 13.76 5.04 -19.79
N VAL A 463 12.87 4.33 -19.11
CA VAL A 463 12.68 4.44 -17.66
C VAL A 463 13.16 3.17 -16.95
N GLY A 464 12.75 2.01 -17.44
CA GLY A 464 12.97 0.75 -16.73
C GLY A 464 14.29 0.03 -17.06
N GLY A 465 15.04 0.48 -18.03
CA GLY A 465 16.31 -0.07 -18.45
C GLY A 465 16.35 -0.48 -19.93
N ASP A 466 17.43 -0.10 -20.61
CA ASP A 466 17.74 -0.47 -21.98
C ASP A 466 19.24 -0.23 -22.20
N PRO A 467 20.13 -1.18 -21.83
CA PRO A 467 21.58 -1.01 -21.96
C PRO A 467 22.03 -0.72 -23.40
N ASP A 468 21.32 -1.24 -24.41
CA ASP A 468 21.62 -0.98 -25.83
C ASP A 468 21.41 0.52 -26.18
N LYS A 469 20.53 1.19 -25.44
CA LYS A 469 20.28 2.64 -25.56
C LYS A 469 21.00 3.49 -24.52
N GLY A 470 21.82 2.86 -23.65
CA GLY A 470 22.57 3.52 -22.59
C GLY A 470 21.73 3.88 -21.37
N VAL A 471 20.65 3.15 -21.12
CA VAL A 471 19.80 3.27 -19.91
C VAL A 471 20.11 2.10 -18.98
N ASP A 472 20.52 2.39 -17.76
CA ASP A 472 20.86 1.37 -16.77
C ASP A 472 19.64 0.53 -16.39
N VAL A 473 19.88 -0.76 -16.13
CA VAL A 473 18.89 -1.70 -15.62
C VAL A 473 18.45 -1.30 -14.22
N VAL A 474 17.15 -1.34 -13.96
CA VAL A 474 16.55 -0.98 -12.67
C VAL A 474 16.27 -2.24 -11.85
N GLY A 475 16.92 -2.35 -10.68
CA GLY A 475 16.77 -3.49 -9.77
C GLY A 475 17.36 -4.80 -10.32
N PHE A 476 16.85 -5.93 -9.84
CA PHE A 476 17.43 -7.26 -10.06
C PHE A 476 16.34 -8.24 -10.51
N ASP A 477 16.62 -9.01 -11.56
CA ASP A 477 15.74 -10.10 -11.99
C ASP A 477 15.90 -11.30 -11.04
N VAL A 478 14.78 -11.75 -10.50
CA VAL A 478 14.70 -12.91 -9.57
C VAL A 478 14.04 -14.13 -10.22
N SER A 479 13.66 -14.06 -11.49
CA SER A 479 12.98 -15.14 -12.22
C SER A 479 13.83 -16.40 -12.30
N ALA A 480 15.16 -16.26 -12.37
CA ALA A 480 16.10 -17.39 -12.48
C ALA A 480 16.01 -18.39 -11.30
N ILE A 481 15.62 -17.95 -10.10
CA ILE A 481 15.47 -18.85 -8.94
C ILE A 481 14.04 -19.36 -8.74
N ARG A 482 13.08 -18.99 -9.60
CA ARG A 482 11.76 -19.65 -9.68
C ARG A 482 11.90 -20.98 -10.39
N ARG A 483 11.16 -22.00 -9.95
CA ARG A 483 11.27 -23.36 -10.51
C ARG A 483 10.21 -23.71 -11.54
N ASP A 484 9.06 -23.08 -11.48
CA ASP A 484 7.92 -23.30 -12.36
C ASP A 484 7.09 -22.03 -12.40
N GLU A 485 6.26 -21.85 -13.43
CA GLU A 485 5.38 -20.69 -13.60
C GLU A 485 4.42 -20.47 -12.44
N GLY A 486 3.87 -21.55 -11.91
CA GLY A 486 2.92 -21.53 -10.80
C GLY A 486 3.57 -21.42 -9.43
N VAL A 487 4.90 -21.52 -9.34
CA VAL A 487 5.61 -21.55 -8.06
C VAL A 487 5.94 -20.14 -7.59
N MET A 488 5.24 -19.71 -6.58
CA MET A 488 5.48 -18.44 -5.90
C MET A 488 6.23 -18.64 -4.56
N ILE A 489 6.69 -19.86 -4.26
CA ILE A 489 7.55 -20.17 -3.12
C ILE A 489 8.61 -21.19 -3.57
N ALA A 490 9.87 -20.85 -3.38
CA ALA A 490 10.98 -21.80 -3.57
C ALA A 490 11.48 -22.30 -2.22
N TYR A 491 11.61 -23.61 -2.10
CA TYR A 491 12.09 -24.28 -0.90
C TYR A 491 13.54 -24.75 -1.08
N GLY A 492 14.31 -24.82 -0.01
CA GLY A 492 15.66 -25.35 -0.03
C GLY A 492 16.68 -24.41 -0.69
N VAL A 493 16.43 -23.10 -0.61
CA VAL A 493 17.35 -22.10 -1.16
C VAL A 493 18.56 -21.92 -0.23
N GLU A 494 19.76 -21.85 -0.80
CA GLU A 494 20.99 -21.51 -0.09
C GLU A 494 21.23 -20.00 -0.15
N GLY A 495 21.47 -19.37 1.02
CA GLY A 495 21.88 -17.98 1.14
C GLY A 495 23.38 -17.87 1.42
N ARG A 496 24.10 -17.06 0.67
CA ARG A 496 25.53 -16.79 0.91
C ARG A 496 25.81 -15.29 0.94
N PRO A 497 26.41 -14.76 2.01
CA PRO A 497 26.72 -13.35 2.11
C PRO A 497 27.82 -12.98 1.10
N ARG A 498 27.71 -11.76 0.54
CA ARG A 498 28.71 -11.16 -0.34
C ARG A 498 29.48 -10.03 0.34
N TYR A 499 28.93 -9.44 1.40
CA TYR A 499 29.49 -8.30 2.13
C TYR A 499 29.90 -7.11 1.24
N THR A 500 29.38 -7.03 0.02
CA THR A 500 29.51 -5.87 -0.86
C THR A 500 28.37 -4.92 -0.52
N ASP A 501 28.67 -3.67 -0.30
CA ASP A 501 27.67 -2.67 0.04
C ASP A 501 26.92 -2.23 -1.23
N TYR A 502 25.60 -2.05 -1.11
CA TYR A 502 24.72 -1.52 -2.12
C TYR A 502 23.78 -0.49 -1.47
N VAL A 503 23.63 0.66 -2.10
CA VAL A 503 22.75 1.70 -1.57
C VAL A 503 21.36 1.52 -2.14
N LEU A 504 20.44 1.08 -1.31
CA LEU A 504 19.02 0.99 -1.64
C LEU A 504 18.40 2.39 -1.74
N ALA A 505 17.59 2.62 -2.77
CA ALA A 505 16.83 3.84 -2.91
C ALA A 505 15.54 3.73 -2.08
N THR A 506 15.41 4.56 -1.04
CA THR A 506 14.25 4.55 -0.14
C THR A 506 13.72 5.96 0.07
N THR A 507 12.41 6.10 0.23
CA THR A 507 11.76 7.37 0.56
C THR A 507 11.64 7.58 2.08
N GLN A 508 12.04 6.61 2.89
CA GLN A 508 12.04 6.69 4.35
C GLN A 508 13.27 6.00 4.93
N ASP A 509 14.26 6.80 5.33
CA ASP A 509 15.52 6.30 5.91
C ASP A 509 15.42 6.03 7.43
N HIS A 510 14.30 6.36 8.05
CA HIS A 510 14.14 6.22 9.49
C HIS A 510 13.65 4.82 9.84
N TRP A 511 14.44 4.15 10.65
CA TRP A 511 14.13 2.83 11.20
C TRP A 511 13.76 3.02 12.67
N ALA A 512 12.53 2.74 13.03
CA ALA A 512 12.06 2.90 14.39
C ALA A 512 12.57 1.81 15.35
N ILE A 513 13.36 0.84 14.87
CA ILE A 513 13.89 -0.25 15.67
C ILE A 513 15.43 -0.24 15.59
N ASP A 514 16.07 0.79 16.08
CA ASP A 514 17.46 0.66 16.50
C ASP A 514 17.53 0.69 18.05
N GLU A 515 18.52 0.01 18.60
CA GLU A 515 18.70 -0.09 20.05
C GLU A 515 18.95 1.26 20.73
N ARG A 516 19.29 2.29 19.96
CA ARG A 516 19.66 3.62 20.50
C ARG A 516 18.53 4.59 20.73
N GLY A 517 17.42 4.41 20.07
CA GLY A 517 16.31 5.35 20.11
C GLY A 517 14.97 4.70 20.41
N ARG A 518 14.96 3.40 20.72
CA ARG A 518 13.73 2.62 20.87
C ARG A 518 12.83 3.17 21.94
N ASP A 519 13.34 3.32 23.16
CA ASP A 519 12.57 3.83 24.29
C ASP A 519 12.11 5.27 24.02
N GLU A 520 13.00 6.13 23.50
CA GLU A 520 12.66 7.50 23.14
C GLU A 520 11.67 7.59 21.96
N THR A 521 11.72 6.66 21.02
CA THR A 521 10.78 6.59 19.90
C THR A 521 9.41 6.13 20.36
N GLU A 522 9.36 5.15 21.26
CA GLU A 522 8.12 4.70 21.89
C GLU A 522 7.48 5.82 22.73
N GLU A 523 8.27 6.54 23.53
CA GLU A 523 7.80 7.70 24.29
C GLU A 523 7.28 8.84 23.42
N ARG A 524 7.76 9.00 22.19
CA ARG A 524 7.36 10.09 21.28
C ARG A 524 6.36 9.67 20.21
N SER A 525 6.16 8.38 19.99
CA SER A 525 5.31 7.86 18.93
C SER A 525 3.86 8.35 19.00
N PHE A 526 3.33 8.57 20.20
CA PHE A 526 1.99 9.13 20.40
C PHE A 526 1.81 10.57 19.85
N SER A 527 2.90 11.30 19.62
CA SER A 527 2.87 12.61 18.96
C SER A 527 2.56 12.51 17.46
N LEU A 528 2.88 11.37 16.87
CA LEU A 528 2.69 11.05 15.45
C LEU A 528 1.47 10.16 15.28
N VAL A 529 1.53 8.94 15.78
CA VAL A 529 0.49 7.92 15.62
C VAL A 529 -0.13 7.59 16.97
N ARG A 530 -1.47 7.55 17.03
CA ARG A 530 -2.23 7.11 18.19
C ARG A 530 -3.03 5.87 17.88
N GLU A 531 -2.98 4.93 18.79
CA GLU A 531 -3.59 3.61 18.60
C GLU A 531 -4.32 3.14 19.85
N GLY A 532 -5.34 2.32 19.64
CA GLY A 532 -6.04 1.64 20.71
C GLY A 532 -6.79 0.42 20.24
N THR A 533 -7.29 -0.38 21.16
CA THR A 533 -8.14 -1.53 20.85
C THR A 533 -9.60 -1.13 20.81
N ALA A 534 -10.44 -1.93 20.14
CA ALA A 534 -11.89 -1.73 20.14
C ALA A 534 -12.50 -1.83 21.56
N GLU A 535 -11.88 -2.60 22.44
CA GLU A 535 -12.29 -2.68 23.86
C GLU A 535 -11.91 -1.40 24.61
N LEU A 536 -10.71 -0.88 24.39
CA LEU A 536 -10.28 0.40 24.96
C LEU A 536 -11.19 1.54 24.48
N TYR A 537 -11.49 1.59 23.18
CA TYR A 537 -12.39 2.61 22.63
C TYR A 537 -13.79 2.57 23.27
N LYS A 538 -14.35 1.37 23.52
CA LYS A 538 -15.64 1.24 24.24
C LYS A 538 -15.56 1.75 25.67
N ARG A 539 -14.43 1.59 26.35
CA ARG A 539 -14.21 2.03 27.73
C ARG A 539 -13.83 3.50 27.82
N VAL A 540 -12.91 3.95 26.96
CA VAL A 540 -12.36 5.29 26.90
C VAL A 540 -12.40 5.77 25.45
N SER A 541 -13.55 6.26 24.97
CA SER A 541 -13.71 6.67 23.57
C SER A 541 -12.69 7.73 23.15
N LYS A 542 -12.29 8.58 24.10
CA LYS A 542 -11.29 9.64 23.90
C LYS A 542 -9.86 9.21 24.22
N PHE A 543 -9.52 7.93 24.09
CA PHE A 543 -8.18 7.43 24.37
C PHE A 543 -7.11 8.21 23.60
N ALA A 544 -7.42 8.63 22.37
CA ALA A 544 -6.53 9.44 21.56
C ALA A 544 -6.21 10.80 22.18
N GLU A 545 -7.13 11.42 22.92
CA GLU A 545 -6.86 12.64 23.68
C GLU A 545 -5.96 12.34 24.87
N VAL A 546 -6.20 11.24 25.57
CA VAL A 546 -5.43 10.80 26.76
C VAL A 546 -3.98 10.46 26.40
N GLN A 547 -3.75 9.72 25.30
CA GLN A 547 -2.42 9.38 24.82
C GLN A 547 -1.63 10.60 24.36
N GLY A 548 -2.32 11.69 24.01
CA GLY A 548 -1.69 12.88 23.46
C GLY A 548 -0.89 13.67 24.50
N PRO A 549 0.05 14.50 24.03
CA PRO A 549 0.78 15.40 24.93
C PRO A 549 -0.19 16.34 25.60
N HIS A 550 -0.04 16.49 26.90
CA HIS A 550 -0.82 17.47 27.64
C HIS A 550 -0.42 18.88 27.21
N VAL A 551 -1.29 19.53 26.43
CA VAL A 551 -1.12 20.95 26.10
C VAL A 551 -1.84 21.77 27.17
N PRO A 552 -1.12 22.51 28.01
CA PRO A 552 -1.76 23.33 29.05
C PRO A 552 -2.71 24.34 28.43
N LYS A 553 -3.97 24.34 28.83
CA LYS A 553 -4.93 25.41 28.48
C LYS A 553 -4.55 26.63 29.32
N VAL A 554 -3.91 27.61 28.71
CA VAL A 554 -3.48 28.83 29.40
C VAL A 554 -4.57 29.89 29.32
N GLY A 555 -5.30 30.09 30.39
CA GLY A 555 -6.28 31.18 30.54
C GLY A 555 -7.66 30.94 29.94
N PRO A 556 -8.61 31.87 30.19
CA PRO A 556 -9.92 31.79 29.60
C PRO A 556 -9.89 31.99 28.08
N GLU A 557 -10.88 31.49 27.35
CA GLU A 557 -11.05 31.78 25.94
C GLU A 557 -10.94 33.29 25.69
N VAL A 558 -9.95 33.70 24.93
CA VAL A 558 -9.79 35.08 24.48
C VAL A 558 -10.09 35.10 22.98
N ASN A 559 -11.14 35.78 22.58
CA ASN A 559 -11.53 35.99 21.19
C ASN A 559 -11.78 34.71 20.39
N GLY A 560 -12.41 33.71 20.98
CA GLY A 560 -12.79 32.49 20.30
C GLY A 560 -11.63 31.52 20.02
N SER A 561 -10.43 31.78 20.55
CA SER A 561 -9.33 30.83 20.50
C SER A 561 -9.48 29.79 21.63
N PRO A 562 -9.67 28.50 21.31
CA PRO A 562 -9.89 27.45 22.32
C PRO A 562 -8.71 27.22 23.26
N SER A 563 -7.54 27.76 22.97
CA SER A 563 -6.29 27.54 23.71
C SER A 563 -5.91 28.66 24.68
N GLY A 564 -6.75 29.67 24.86
CA GLY A 564 -6.40 30.82 25.70
C GLY A 564 -5.13 31.57 25.25
N SER A 565 -4.73 31.41 24.00
CA SER A 565 -3.60 32.11 23.42
C SER A 565 -3.89 33.63 23.39
N PRO A 566 -2.94 34.48 23.80
CA PRO A 566 -3.06 35.93 23.63
C PRO A 566 -2.95 36.34 22.14
N TRP A 567 -2.59 35.39 21.27
CA TRP A 567 -2.51 35.60 19.82
C TRP A 567 -3.90 35.55 19.19
N VAL A 568 -4.28 36.63 18.52
CA VAL A 568 -5.48 36.67 17.71
C VAL A 568 -5.10 36.31 16.28
N GLU A 569 -5.70 35.29 15.74
CA GLU A 569 -5.42 34.85 14.37
C GLU A 569 -6.09 35.78 13.37
N PRO A 570 -5.34 36.43 12.46
CA PRO A 570 -5.92 37.32 11.46
C PRO A 570 -6.97 36.64 10.59
N LEU A 571 -6.76 35.34 10.25
CA LEU A 571 -7.71 34.57 9.47
C LEU A 571 -9.05 34.35 10.22
N ALA A 572 -9.01 34.03 11.50
CA ALA A 572 -10.22 33.88 12.32
C ALA A 572 -10.98 35.19 12.45
N GLN A 573 -10.29 36.33 12.52
CA GLN A 573 -10.93 37.66 12.50
C GLN A 573 -11.62 37.92 11.16
N LEU A 574 -10.94 37.71 10.03
CA LEU A 574 -11.52 37.88 8.71
C LEU A 574 -12.76 37.00 8.51
N GLN A 575 -12.70 35.76 8.94
CA GLN A 575 -13.83 34.81 8.86
C GLN A 575 -15.01 35.27 9.71
N GLN A 576 -14.76 35.88 10.87
CA GLN A 576 -15.80 36.44 11.71
C GLN A 576 -16.40 37.68 11.08
N GLU A 577 -15.59 38.58 10.53
CA GLU A 577 -16.03 39.76 9.80
C GLU A 577 -16.88 39.40 8.55
N ASP A 578 -16.44 38.40 7.79
CA ASP A 578 -17.17 37.87 6.63
C ASP A 578 -18.53 37.30 7.05
N LYS A 579 -18.56 36.52 8.13
CA LYS A 579 -19.81 35.98 8.68
C LYS A 579 -20.75 37.06 9.16
N GLU A 580 -20.24 38.09 9.81
CA GLU A 580 -21.03 39.25 10.23
C GLU A 580 -21.59 40.05 9.04
N ASN A 581 -20.86 40.06 7.91
CA ASN A 581 -21.26 40.67 6.64
C ASN A 581 -22.17 39.76 5.78
N GLY A 582 -22.46 38.53 6.26
CA GLY A 582 -23.29 37.56 5.54
C GLY A 582 -22.58 36.87 4.37
N VAL A 583 -21.25 36.87 4.37
CA VAL A 583 -20.42 36.16 3.38
C VAL A 583 -20.04 34.82 3.98
N THR A 584 -20.30 33.72 3.25
CA THR A 584 -19.88 32.40 3.64
C THR A 584 -18.72 31.97 2.74
N VAL A 585 -17.53 31.92 3.31
CA VAL A 585 -16.31 31.41 2.62
C VAL A 585 -16.06 30.00 3.11
N PRO A 586 -16.02 28.99 2.24
CA PRO A 586 -15.70 27.61 2.63
C PRO A 586 -14.32 27.55 3.30
N GLN A 587 -14.19 26.69 4.30
CA GLN A 587 -12.93 26.46 5.02
C GLN A 587 -12.47 25.02 4.78
N TRP A 588 -11.45 24.86 3.95
CA TRP A 588 -11.03 23.52 3.53
C TRP A 588 -10.18 22.80 4.58
N GLY A 589 -10.49 21.53 4.77
CA GLY A 589 -9.75 20.65 5.67
C GLY A 589 -9.85 19.19 5.27
N MET A 590 -9.04 18.35 5.91
CA MET A 590 -8.92 16.92 5.62
C MET A 590 -8.94 16.11 6.92
N SER A 591 -9.49 14.91 6.85
CA SER A 591 -9.40 13.90 7.90
C SER A 591 -8.88 12.58 7.30
N VAL A 592 -7.95 11.93 7.99
CA VAL A 592 -7.35 10.65 7.56
C VAL A 592 -7.59 9.60 8.65
N ASP A 593 -8.36 8.55 8.33
CA ASP A 593 -8.67 7.45 9.27
C ASP A 593 -7.58 6.37 9.19
N LEU A 594 -6.69 6.32 10.20
CA LEU A 594 -5.60 5.36 10.25
C LEU A 594 -6.08 3.91 10.48
N GLY A 595 -7.28 3.73 11.04
CA GLY A 595 -7.91 2.41 11.19
C GLY A 595 -8.35 1.80 9.85
N LYS A 596 -8.54 2.64 8.83
CA LYS A 596 -8.90 2.22 7.46
C LYS A 596 -7.72 2.18 6.51
N CYS A 597 -6.65 2.91 6.78
CA CYS A 597 -5.48 2.97 5.92
C CYS A 597 -4.76 1.62 5.86
N ILE A 598 -4.59 1.06 4.66
CA ILE A 598 -3.87 -0.20 4.41
C ILE A 598 -2.45 0.03 3.84
N GLY A 599 -2.04 1.28 3.70
CA GLY A 599 -0.68 1.63 3.29
C GLY A 599 -0.31 1.36 1.82
N CYS A 600 -1.27 1.23 0.91
CA CYS A 600 -1.09 0.78 -0.47
C CYS A 600 -0.40 1.77 -1.42
N SER A 601 0.00 2.96 -0.99
CA SER A 601 0.63 4.04 -1.79
C SER A 601 -0.19 4.59 -2.98
N ALA A 602 -1.43 4.14 -3.23
CA ALA A 602 -2.27 4.64 -4.32
C ALA A 602 -2.49 6.17 -4.25
N CYS A 603 -2.65 6.73 -3.04
CA CYS A 603 -2.78 8.18 -2.82
C CYS A 603 -1.49 8.95 -3.18
N VAL A 604 -0.32 8.33 -3.05
CA VAL A 604 0.99 8.94 -3.40
C VAL A 604 1.08 9.11 -4.91
N VAL A 605 0.81 8.05 -5.68
CA VAL A 605 0.84 8.08 -7.15
C VAL A 605 -0.26 8.99 -7.70
N ALA A 606 -1.47 8.93 -7.15
CA ALA A 606 -2.56 9.81 -7.57
C ALA A 606 -2.22 11.30 -7.35
N CYS A 607 -1.57 11.63 -6.23
CA CYS A 607 -1.10 12.99 -5.99
C CYS A 607 -0.01 13.40 -6.99
N GLN A 608 0.92 12.51 -7.29
CA GLN A 608 2.03 12.76 -8.20
C GLN A 608 1.53 13.03 -9.63
N SER A 609 0.65 12.18 -10.15
CA SER A 609 0.10 12.33 -11.50
C SER A 609 -0.83 13.54 -11.64
N GLU A 610 -1.70 13.78 -10.67
CA GLU A 610 -2.66 14.89 -10.69
C GLU A 610 -1.96 16.26 -10.64
N ASN A 611 -0.94 16.38 -9.80
CA ASN A 611 -0.34 17.68 -9.47
C ASN A 611 0.96 17.96 -10.22
N ASN A 612 1.26 17.24 -11.30
CA ASN A 612 2.50 17.37 -12.06
C ASN A 612 3.75 17.33 -11.17
N VAL A 613 3.74 16.45 -10.14
CA VAL A 613 4.89 16.27 -9.28
C VAL A 613 5.97 15.54 -10.08
N PRO A 614 7.17 16.08 -10.21
CA PRO A 614 8.18 15.50 -11.07
C PRO A 614 8.68 14.15 -10.57
N ILE A 615 9.08 13.29 -11.50
CA ILE A 615 9.87 12.09 -11.26
C ILE A 615 11.32 12.54 -11.18
N VAL A 616 12.06 12.07 -10.17
CA VAL A 616 13.43 12.54 -9.92
C VAL A 616 14.50 11.49 -10.22
N GLY A 617 14.12 10.22 -10.34
CA GLY A 617 15.01 9.09 -10.62
C GLY A 617 15.73 8.54 -9.37
N ARG A 618 16.31 7.36 -9.52
CA ARG A 618 16.93 6.57 -8.45
C ARG A 618 17.99 7.36 -7.67
N GLU A 619 18.92 8.02 -8.37
CA GLU A 619 20.02 8.77 -7.74
C GLU A 619 19.51 9.89 -6.83
N GLN A 620 18.47 10.62 -7.27
CA GLN A 620 17.93 11.71 -6.46
C GLN A 620 17.13 11.18 -5.25
N VAL A 621 16.45 10.04 -5.38
CA VAL A 621 15.82 9.38 -4.24
C VAL A 621 16.87 8.96 -3.22
N MET A 622 17.99 8.35 -3.64
CA MET A 622 19.13 8.00 -2.76
C MET A 622 19.72 9.23 -2.06
N ASN A 623 19.63 10.39 -2.66
CA ASN A 623 20.07 11.67 -2.08
C ASN A 623 18.98 12.36 -1.23
N SER A 624 17.88 11.68 -0.90
CA SER A 624 16.72 12.21 -0.15
C SER A 624 16.12 13.46 -0.80
N ARG A 625 16.01 13.45 -2.13
CA ARG A 625 15.47 14.55 -2.93
C ARG A 625 14.20 14.18 -3.69
N GLU A 626 13.53 13.12 -3.27
CA GLU A 626 12.21 12.75 -3.79
C GLU A 626 11.24 13.94 -3.68
N MET A 627 10.33 14.06 -4.66
CA MET A 627 9.43 15.21 -4.77
C MET A 627 7.99 14.93 -4.36
N HIS A 628 7.66 13.75 -3.87
CA HIS A 628 6.30 13.41 -3.45
C HIS A 628 5.73 14.44 -2.47
N TRP A 629 4.58 15.03 -2.80
CA TRP A 629 3.88 15.98 -1.92
C TRP A 629 3.15 15.28 -0.77
N LEU A 630 2.76 14.04 -1.01
CA LEU A 630 2.20 13.13 -0.01
C LEU A 630 3.15 11.94 0.09
N ARG A 631 3.67 11.68 1.27
CA ARG A 631 4.43 10.48 1.57
C ARG A 631 3.62 9.58 2.50
N LEU A 632 3.94 8.33 2.52
CA LEU A 632 3.34 7.33 3.39
C LEU A 632 4.42 6.83 4.34
N ASP A 633 4.42 7.38 5.56
CA ASP A 633 5.37 6.99 6.59
C ASP A 633 4.96 5.66 7.23
N ARG A 634 5.92 4.86 7.64
CA ARG A 634 5.75 3.56 8.27
C ARG A 634 6.51 3.53 9.59
N TYR A 635 5.87 3.00 10.62
CA TYR A 635 6.46 2.82 11.95
C TYR A 635 6.32 1.38 12.39
N PHE A 636 7.44 0.77 12.85
CA PHE A 636 7.41 -0.53 13.50
C PHE A 636 7.16 -0.38 14.99
N GLN A 637 6.40 -1.30 15.55
CA GLN A 637 6.13 -1.41 16.97
C GLN A 637 6.36 -2.84 17.44
N GLY A 638 6.62 -3.04 18.73
CA GLY A 638 6.91 -4.37 19.27
C GLY A 638 8.35 -4.81 19.10
N ASP A 639 8.60 -6.10 19.23
CA ASP A 639 9.94 -6.68 19.11
C ASP A 639 10.25 -7.18 17.69
N GLU A 640 11.50 -7.57 17.47
CA GLU A 640 12.02 -8.07 16.21
C GLU A 640 11.24 -9.28 15.64
N THR A 641 10.65 -10.10 16.50
CA THR A 641 9.96 -11.35 16.15
C THR A 641 8.47 -11.20 15.97
N ASN A 642 7.88 -10.19 16.62
CA ASN A 642 6.44 -9.94 16.61
C ASN A 642 6.14 -8.46 16.40
N ALA A 643 6.81 -7.86 15.41
CA ALA A 643 6.59 -6.47 15.06
C ALA A 643 5.21 -6.27 14.45
N ASP A 644 4.55 -5.17 14.81
CA ASP A 644 3.40 -4.60 14.12
C ASP A 644 3.84 -3.40 13.27
N ILE A 645 3.05 -3.04 12.29
CA ILE A 645 3.32 -1.93 11.37
C ILE A 645 2.16 -0.94 11.39
N VAL A 646 2.49 0.34 11.61
CA VAL A 646 1.53 1.43 11.42
C VAL A 646 1.94 2.26 10.22
N GLN A 647 0.97 2.61 9.40
CA GLN A 647 1.17 3.43 8.22
C GLN A 647 0.41 4.74 8.33
N GLU A 648 1.08 5.85 8.00
CA GLU A 648 0.54 7.19 8.15
C GLU A 648 0.78 8.02 6.89
N PRO A 649 -0.28 8.38 6.14
CA PRO A 649 -0.16 9.32 5.02
C PRO A 649 0.13 10.73 5.54
N VAL A 650 1.22 11.36 5.10
CA VAL A 650 1.66 12.67 5.57
C VAL A 650 1.81 13.63 4.40
N ALA A 651 1.03 14.70 4.41
CA ALA A 651 1.11 15.79 3.44
C ALA A 651 1.19 17.15 4.15
N CYS A 652 1.16 18.26 3.42
CA CYS A 652 1.04 19.57 4.07
C CYS A 652 -0.24 19.63 4.90
N MET A 653 -0.08 19.97 6.18
CA MET A 653 -1.19 20.05 7.15
C MET A 653 -2.01 21.34 7.03
N HIS A 654 -1.60 22.28 6.16
CA HIS A 654 -2.21 23.59 6.01
C HIS A 654 -2.46 24.28 7.38
N CYS A 655 -1.38 24.33 8.21
CA CYS A 655 -1.43 24.88 9.55
C CYS A 655 -1.94 26.32 9.53
N GLU A 656 -2.90 26.69 10.40
CA GLU A 656 -3.36 28.07 10.52
C GLU A 656 -2.26 28.97 11.07
N THR A 657 -1.53 28.48 12.06
CA THR A 657 -0.32 29.15 12.56
C THR A 657 0.91 28.59 11.84
N ALA A 658 1.04 28.91 10.55
CA ALA A 658 2.02 28.30 9.68
C ALA A 658 3.45 28.81 9.90
N PRO A 659 4.37 28.03 10.49
CA PRO A 659 5.75 28.47 10.71
C PRO A 659 6.53 28.72 9.42
N CYS A 660 6.09 28.08 8.32
CA CYS A 660 6.69 28.26 7.00
C CYS A 660 6.39 29.61 6.37
N GLU A 661 5.30 30.28 6.74
CA GLU A 661 4.95 31.62 6.26
C GLU A 661 5.80 32.69 6.90
N GLN A 662 6.00 32.58 8.21
CA GLN A 662 6.75 33.57 9.01
C GLN A 662 8.22 33.69 8.60
N VAL A 663 8.80 32.63 8.06
CA VAL A 663 10.22 32.59 7.67
C VAL A 663 10.45 32.84 6.19
N CYS A 664 9.39 33.05 5.40
CA CYS A 664 9.53 33.29 3.96
C CYS A 664 9.89 34.78 3.72
N PRO A 665 11.12 35.10 3.20
CA PRO A 665 11.56 36.48 3.04
C PRO A 665 10.80 37.26 1.96
N VAL A 666 10.07 36.56 1.11
CA VAL A 666 9.34 37.13 -0.03
C VAL A 666 7.82 36.87 0.02
N ALA A 667 7.33 36.33 1.13
CA ALA A 667 5.91 35.97 1.30
C ALA A 667 5.39 35.12 0.10
N ALA A 668 6.19 34.15 -0.35
CA ALA A 668 5.79 33.22 -1.42
C ALA A 668 4.84 32.14 -0.90
N THR A 669 4.74 31.96 0.41
CA THR A 669 3.79 31.06 1.04
C THR A 669 2.87 31.87 1.94
N VAL A 670 1.58 31.81 1.71
CA VAL A 670 0.56 32.64 2.34
C VAL A 670 -0.76 31.86 2.44
N HIS A 671 -1.61 32.22 3.39
CA HIS A 671 -2.96 31.69 3.46
C HIS A 671 -3.90 32.38 2.47
N THR A 672 -4.82 31.59 1.89
CA THR A 672 -6.00 32.09 1.21
C THR A 672 -7.12 32.34 2.25
N GLU A 673 -8.15 33.07 1.87
CA GLU A 673 -9.36 33.28 2.69
C GLU A 673 -10.06 31.96 3.07
N GLU A 674 -9.87 30.92 2.26
CA GLU A 674 -10.41 29.57 2.48
C GLU A 674 -9.50 28.69 3.38
N GLY A 675 -8.44 29.27 3.93
CA GLY A 675 -7.52 28.61 4.85
C GLY A 675 -6.48 27.68 4.20
N ILE A 676 -6.36 27.71 2.87
CA ILE A 676 -5.32 26.96 2.18
C ILE A 676 -3.99 27.71 2.30
N ASN A 677 -2.97 27.06 2.84
CA ASN A 677 -1.60 27.55 2.76
C ASN A 677 -1.14 27.44 1.29
N ALA A 678 -1.26 28.51 0.53
CA ALA A 678 -0.92 28.56 -0.89
C ALA A 678 0.57 28.82 -1.13
N MET A 679 1.02 28.54 -2.34
CA MET A 679 2.40 28.76 -2.77
C MET A 679 2.43 29.58 -4.07
N ALA A 680 2.98 30.78 -4.00
CA ALA A 680 3.23 31.60 -5.19
C ALA A 680 4.59 31.20 -5.77
N TYR A 681 4.60 30.26 -6.69
CA TYR A 681 5.83 29.67 -7.23
C TYR A 681 6.76 30.72 -7.88
N ASN A 682 6.23 31.66 -8.65
CA ASN A 682 7.00 32.72 -9.31
C ASN A 682 7.64 33.72 -8.34
N ARG A 683 7.18 33.78 -7.10
CA ARG A 683 7.74 34.63 -6.04
C ARG A 683 8.80 33.93 -5.22
N CYS A 684 8.82 32.59 -5.25
CA CYS A 684 9.77 31.80 -4.47
C CYS A 684 11.20 32.00 -4.98
N ILE A 685 12.12 32.34 -4.08
CA ILE A 685 13.56 32.50 -4.37
C ILE A 685 14.40 31.33 -3.86
N GLY A 686 13.78 30.27 -3.33
CA GLY A 686 14.47 29.03 -3.00
C GLY A 686 15.36 29.07 -1.75
N THR A 687 15.06 29.91 -0.76
CA THR A 687 15.84 29.95 0.51
C THR A 687 15.72 28.65 1.32
N ARG A 688 14.67 27.83 1.10
CA ARG A 688 14.38 26.56 1.78
C ARG A 688 14.16 26.66 3.28
N TYR A 689 14.20 27.84 3.89
CA TYR A 689 13.95 27.97 5.31
C TYR A 689 12.56 27.45 5.71
N CYS A 690 11.56 27.64 4.85
CA CYS A 690 10.23 27.08 5.07
C CYS A 690 10.21 25.54 5.17
N ALA A 691 11.11 24.83 4.48
CA ALA A 691 11.28 23.38 4.63
C ALA A 691 11.92 23.01 5.97
N ASN A 692 12.97 23.74 6.37
CA ASN A 692 13.65 23.51 7.64
C ASN A 692 12.72 23.78 8.84
N ASN A 693 11.87 24.82 8.71
CA ASN A 693 10.96 25.25 9.77
C ASN A 693 9.65 24.44 9.79
N CYS A 694 9.40 23.62 8.78
CA CYS A 694 8.23 22.74 8.76
C CYS A 694 8.48 21.52 9.67
N PRO A 695 7.73 21.32 10.78
CA PRO A 695 7.95 20.17 11.65
C PRO A 695 7.52 18.85 10.99
N PHE A 696 6.57 18.90 10.05
CA PHE A 696 6.08 17.73 9.31
C PHE A 696 6.98 17.31 8.15
N LYS A 697 7.98 18.12 7.78
CA LYS A 697 8.96 17.88 6.70
C LYS A 697 8.31 17.57 5.33
N VAL A 698 7.24 18.30 5.00
CA VAL A 698 6.41 18.06 3.81
C VAL A 698 6.59 19.08 2.69
N ARG A 699 7.65 19.87 2.76
CA ARG A 699 7.97 20.85 1.72
C ARG A 699 9.16 20.37 0.92
N ARG A 700 8.97 20.26 -0.40
CA ARG A 700 9.93 19.70 -1.36
C ARG A 700 10.58 20.81 -2.17
N PHE A 701 11.85 20.67 -2.49
CA PHE A 701 12.60 21.63 -3.23
C PHE A 701 13.03 21.11 -4.59
N ASN A 702 12.74 21.86 -5.67
CA ASN A 702 13.21 21.53 -7.01
C ASN A 702 14.68 21.85 -7.16
N TYR A 703 15.55 20.88 -6.94
CA TYR A 703 17.01 21.04 -7.10
C TYR A 703 17.41 21.20 -8.55
N PHE A 704 16.71 20.52 -9.45
CA PHE A 704 16.96 20.50 -10.89
C PHE A 704 15.69 20.85 -11.67
N ASN A 705 15.82 21.06 -12.97
CA ASN A 705 14.68 21.38 -13.82
C ASN A 705 14.04 20.08 -14.36
N TYR A 706 13.53 19.25 -13.48
CA TYR A 706 13.05 17.90 -13.79
C TYR A 706 12.02 17.84 -14.93
N ASN A 707 11.23 18.91 -15.13
CA ASN A 707 10.16 18.95 -16.11
C ASN A 707 10.56 19.62 -17.45
N GLU A 708 11.55 20.53 -17.47
CA GLU A 708 11.97 21.22 -18.68
C GLU A 708 12.76 20.30 -19.60
N ASP A 709 13.52 19.40 -19.00
CA ASP A 709 14.45 18.51 -19.70
C ASP A 709 13.92 17.07 -19.81
N ILE A 710 12.59 16.89 -19.83
CA ILE A 710 12.03 15.61 -20.24
C ILE A 710 12.61 15.28 -21.61
N GLY A 711 13.57 14.36 -21.65
CA GLY A 711 14.27 13.96 -22.86
C GLY A 711 15.60 14.65 -23.14
N THR A 712 16.15 15.50 -22.27
CA THR A 712 17.48 16.11 -22.46
C THR A 712 18.55 15.54 -21.55
N GLY A 713 18.20 14.63 -20.62
CA GLY A 713 19.14 14.01 -19.68
C GLY A 713 19.60 14.92 -18.54
N TYR A 714 19.04 16.12 -18.40
CA TYR A 714 19.34 17.00 -17.28
C TYR A 714 18.52 16.63 -16.06
N GLY A 715 19.13 16.03 -15.07
CA GLY A 715 18.53 15.80 -13.75
C GLY A 715 17.73 14.52 -13.61
N ILE A 716 17.45 13.78 -14.68
CA ILE A 716 16.80 12.47 -14.64
C ILE A 716 17.63 11.53 -15.51
N ASP A 717 18.37 10.62 -14.91
CA ASP A 717 19.10 9.58 -15.63
C ASP A 717 18.19 8.67 -16.46
N ALA A 718 16.88 8.64 -16.11
CA ALA A 718 15.86 7.89 -16.81
C ALA A 718 15.48 8.45 -18.21
N TYR A 719 15.89 9.68 -18.57
CA TYR A 719 15.56 10.30 -19.86
C TYR A 719 16.82 10.78 -20.58
N PRO A 720 17.44 9.96 -21.42
CA PRO A 720 18.65 10.32 -22.15
C PRO A 720 18.45 11.51 -23.09
N SER A 721 19.53 12.27 -23.29
CA SER A 721 19.53 13.53 -24.05
C SER A 721 19.27 13.41 -25.56
N ASN A 722 19.19 12.19 -26.08
CA ASN A 722 19.07 11.90 -27.51
C ASN A 722 17.64 11.63 -28.00
N ILE A 723 16.63 11.86 -27.16
CA ILE A 723 15.23 11.70 -27.57
C ILE A 723 14.86 12.73 -28.65
N GLU A 724 14.27 12.25 -29.74
CA GLU A 724 13.79 13.11 -30.82
C GLU A 724 12.68 14.06 -30.36
N SER A 725 12.59 15.24 -31.00
CA SER A 725 11.62 16.29 -30.64
C SER A 725 10.15 15.85 -30.69
N ALA A 726 9.82 14.80 -31.47
CA ALA A 726 8.48 14.21 -31.51
C ALA A 726 8.11 13.51 -30.21
N ASN A 727 9.05 12.75 -29.61
CA ASN A 727 8.84 12.05 -28.36
C ASN A 727 8.66 13.01 -27.17
N ARG A 728 9.33 14.17 -27.20
CA ARG A 728 9.12 15.21 -26.18
C ARG A 728 7.69 15.73 -26.17
N LYS A 729 7.05 15.88 -27.33
CA LYS A 729 5.65 16.32 -27.40
C LYS A 729 4.70 15.27 -26.86
N LEU A 730 4.99 13.98 -27.07
CA LEU A 730 4.20 12.89 -26.49
C LEU A 730 4.36 12.85 -24.97
N GLN A 731 5.58 12.98 -24.46
CA GLN A 731 5.83 13.03 -23.01
C GLN A 731 5.16 14.24 -22.34
N ALA A 732 5.04 15.36 -23.02
CA ALA A 732 4.33 16.52 -22.50
C ALA A 732 2.82 16.28 -22.30
N LEU A 733 2.22 15.28 -22.98
CA LEU A 733 0.81 14.90 -22.79
C LEU A 733 0.53 14.27 -21.42
N VAL A 734 1.54 13.83 -20.71
CA VAL A 734 1.44 13.32 -19.34
C VAL A 734 1.06 14.41 -18.33
N MET A 735 1.33 15.68 -18.65
CA MET A 735 1.11 16.80 -17.75
C MET A 735 -0.36 17.20 -17.68
N ASN A 736 -0.87 17.37 -16.44
CA ASN A 736 -2.18 17.93 -16.21
C ASN A 736 -2.19 19.43 -16.59
N PRO A 737 -2.99 19.87 -17.60
CA PRO A 737 -3.00 21.25 -18.06
C PRO A 737 -3.56 22.25 -17.04
N GLU A 738 -4.33 21.76 -16.05
CA GLU A 738 -4.94 22.60 -14.98
C GLU A 738 -3.94 22.90 -13.85
N VAL A 739 -2.76 22.31 -13.86
CA VAL A 739 -1.76 22.44 -12.78
C VAL A 739 -0.47 23.05 -13.31
N THR A 740 0.00 24.10 -12.66
CA THR A 740 1.27 24.75 -12.98
C THR A 740 2.42 23.75 -12.91
N VAL A 741 3.21 23.65 -13.99
CA VAL A 741 4.49 22.96 -14.01
C VAL A 741 5.55 23.87 -13.38
N ARG A 742 6.29 23.37 -12.39
CA ARG A 742 7.29 24.14 -11.64
C ARG A 742 8.68 23.84 -12.18
N GLY A 743 9.51 24.86 -12.18
CA GLY A 743 10.89 24.77 -12.57
C GLY A 743 11.85 24.69 -11.38
N ARG A 744 13.14 24.63 -11.66
CA ARG A 744 14.23 24.62 -10.67
C ARG A 744 14.16 25.81 -9.72
N GLY A 745 14.49 25.56 -8.45
CA GLY A 745 14.72 26.61 -7.45
C GLY A 745 13.48 27.03 -6.67
N VAL A 746 12.35 26.35 -6.84
CA VAL A 746 11.12 26.63 -6.09
C VAL A 746 10.81 25.53 -5.09
N MET A 747 10.02 25.89 -4.07
CA MET A 747 9.46 24.92 -3.13
C MET A 747 8.10 24.43 -3.60
N GLU A 748 7.84 23.14 -3.42
CA GLU A 748 6.56 22.51 -3.69
C GLU A 748 5.97 21.85 -2.44
N LYS A 749 4.67 21.70 -2.42
CA LYS A 749 3.95 21.02 -1.35
C LYS A 749 2.50 20.74 -1.77
N CYS A 750 1.79 19.91 -1.00
CA CYS A 750 0.35 19.70 -1.17
C CYS A 750 -0.41 21.04 -1.19
N THR A 751 -1.35 21.16 -2.12
CA THR A 751 -2.21 22.34 -2.32
C THR A 751 -3.70 22.02 -2.06
N TYR A 752 -4.03 20.87 -1.50
CA TYR A 752 -5.39 20.29 -1.45
C TYR A 752 -6.05 20.17 -2.84
N CYS A 753 -5.24 19.94 -3.89
CA CYS A 753 -5.72 19.90 -5.28
C CYS A 753 -6.53 21.15 -5.63
N ILE A 754 -5.94 22.34 -5.45
CA ILE A 754 -6.63 23.64 -5.64
C ILE A 754 -7.34 23.74 -7.00
N GLN A 755 -6.83 23.09 -8.05
CA GLN A 755 -7.48 23.03 -9.37
C GLN A 755 -8.84 22.33 -9.30
N ARG A 756 -8.98 21.29 -8.47
CA ARG A 756 -10.28 20.61 -8.25
C ARG A 756 -11.23 21.45 -7.42
N VAL A 757 -10.71 22.16 -6.41
CA VAL A 757 -11.48 23.13 -5.62
C VAL A 757 -12.06 24.23 -6.53
N GLU A 758 -11.21 24.86 -7.33
CA GLU A 758 -11.62 25.91 -8.26
C GLU A 758 -12.57 25.38 -9.35
N GLY A 759 -12.33 24.18 -9.86
CA GLY A 759 -13.23 23.51 -10.81
C GLY A 759 -14.64 23.31 -10.25
N ALA A 760 -14.75 22.83 -9.01
CA ALA A 760 -16.03 22.66 -8.32
C ALA A 760 -16.75 24.00 -8.09
N LYS A 761 -16.03 25.05 -7.66
CA LYS A 761 -16.56 26.41 -7.50
C LYS A 761 -17.11 26.96 -8.81
N ILE A 762 -16.35 26.80 -9.91
CA ILE A 762 -16.79 27.23 -11.25
C ILE A 762 -18.06 26.49 -11.68
N ASN A 763 -18.16 25.21 -11.42
CA ASN A 763 -19.33 24.40 -11.78
C ASN A 763 -20.54 24.80 -10.91
N ALA A 764 -20.37 24.97 -9.61
CA ALA A 764 -21.42 25.42 -8.70
C ALA A 764 -21.97 26.81 -9.13
N ILE A 765 -21.09 27.75 -9.48
CA ILE A 765 -21.48 29.07 -10.00
C ILE A 765 -22.29 28.93 -11.31
N LYS A 766 -21.89 28.08 -12.24
CA LYS A 766 -22.64 27.83 -13.48
C LYS A 766 -24.05 27.27 -13.21
N GLU A 767 -24.19 26.48 -12.16
CA GLU A 767 -25.45 25.90 -11.72
C GLU A 767 -26.27 26.84 -10.84
N GLY A 768 -25.72 28.00 -10.45
CA GLY A 768 -26.39 28.99 -9.59
C GLY A 768 -26.56 28.52 -8.15
N ARG A 769 -25.63 27.72 -7.64
CA ARG A 769 -25.63 27.19 -6.26
C ARG A 769 -24.28 27.40 -5.60
N ASP A 770 -24.23 27.21 -4.30
CA ASP A 770 -22.97 27.08 -3.55
C ASP A 770 -22.33 25.71 -3.74
N VAL A 771 -21.04 25.59 -3.40
CA VAL A 771 -20.33 24.31 -3.40
C VAL A 771 -20.90 23.41 -2.31
N ALA A 772 -21.36 22.23 -2.68
CA ALA A 772 -21.91 21.25 -1.75
C ALA A 772 -20.85 20.28 -1.24
N ASP A 773 -21.12 19.63 -0.10
CA ASP A 773 -20.29 18.54 0.42
C ASP A 773 -20.19 17.41 -0.63
N GLY A 774 -18.97 16.97 -0.93
CA GLY A 774 -18.67 15.97 -1.96
C GLY A 774 -18.46 16.53 -3.38
N ASP A 775 -18.70 17.81 -3.66
CA ASP A 775 -18.36 18.42 -4.96
C ASP A 775 -16.83 18.45 -5.19
N VAL A 776 -16.07 18.60 -4.12
CA VAL A 776 -14.60 18.58 -4.16
C VAL A 776 -14.09 17.25 -3.66
N VAL A 777 -13.49 16.48 -4.54
CA VAL A 777 -12.81 15.22 -4.21
C VAL A 777 -11.33 15.33 -4.61
N THR A 778 -10.44 15.34 -3.64
CA THR A 778 -8.99 15.41 -3.92
C THR A 778 -8.49 14.13 -4.60
N ALA A 779 -7.37 14.21 -5.32
CA ALA A 779 -6.82 13.05 -6.03
C ALA A 779 -6.50 11.88 -5.08
N CYS A 780 -5.93 12.16 -3.92
CA CYS A 780 -5.63 11.15 -2.89
C CYS A 780 -6.90 10.51 -2.31
N GLN A 781 -7.97 11.29 -2.12
CA GLN A 781 -9.27 10.78 -1.67
C GLN A 781 -9.91 9.87 -2.73
N SER A 782 -9.92 10.30 -4.00
CA SER A 782 -10.53 9.53 -5.10
C SER A 782 -9.85 8.18 -5.33
N ALA A 783 -8.52 8.11 -5.11
CA ALA A 783 -7.74 6.90 -5.30
C ALA A 783 -7.75 5.96 -4.08
N CYS A 784 -8.25 6.40 -2.91
CA CYS A 784 -8.19 5.62 -1.69
C CYS A 784 -9.22 4.46 -1.69
N PRO A 785 -8.81 3.18 -1.80
CA PRO A 785 -9.73 2.05 -1.92
C PRO A 785 -10.56 1.83 -0.65
N THR A 786 -10.02 2.13 0.52
CA THR A 786 -10.69 1.96 1.81
C THR A 786 -11.47 3.19 2.26
N ARG A 787 -11.41 4.29 1.48
CA ARG A 787 -12.01 5.58 1.83
C ARG A 787 -11.54 6.08 3.21
N ALA A 788 -10.24 5.98 3.43
CA ALA A 788 -9.60 6.48 4.65
C ALA A 788 -9.46 8.01 4.66
N ILE A 789 -9.42 8.65 3.50
CA ILE A 789 -9.21 10.10 3.34
C ILE A 789 -10.55 10.77 3.06
N GLU A 790 -10.88 11.80 3.84
CA GLU A 790 -12.07 12.65 3.68
C GLU A 790 -11.64 14.11 3.60
N PHE A 791 -12.13 14.83 2.60
CA PHE A 791 -11.86 16.25 2.38
C PHE A 791 -13.15 17.04 2.19
N GLY A 792 -13.20 18.27 2.70
CA GLY A 792 -14.38 19.13 2.55
C GLY A 792 -14.28 20.42 3.35
N ASP A 793 -15.41 21.08 3.47
CA ASP A 793 -15.57 22.33 4.24
C ASP A 793 -15.71 22.01 5.74
N ILE A 794 -14.68 22.38 6.53
CA ILE A 794 -14.68 22.20 7.98
C ILE A 794 -15.52 23.24 8.73
N SER A 795 -15.97 24.30 8.06
CA SER A 795 -16.89 25.29 8.64
C SER A 795 -18.34 24.84 8.58
N ASP A 796 -18.69 23.93 7.67
CA ASP A 796 -20.01 23.30 7.61
C ASP A 796 -20.11 22.13 8.62
N PRO A 797 -20.88 22.24 9.70
CA PRO A 797 -21.03 21.16 10.69
C PRO A 797 -21.66 19.89 10.12
N SER A 798 -22.34 19.98 8.98
CA SER A 798 -23.03 18.86 8.32
C SER A 798 -22.15 18.09 7.37
N SER A 799 -21.00 18.64 6.97
CA SER A 799 -20.07 18.01 6.05
C SER A 799 -19.47 16.70 6.61
N ALA A 800 -19.08 15.81 5.71
CA ALA A 800 -18.46 14.54 6.08
C ALA A 800 -17.16 14.74 6.85
N VAL A 801 -16.30 15.66 6.42
CA VAL A 801 -15.03 15.98 7.07
C VAL A 801 -15.23 16.54 8.47
N SER A 802 -16.23 17.44 8.67
CA SER A 802 -16.53 18.00 9.99
C SER A 802 -17.03 16.95 10.99
N LYS A 803 -17.81 15.98 10.52
CA LYS A 803 -18.24 14.84 11.34
C LYS A 803 -17.06 13.99 11.76
N LYS A 804 -16.11 13.72 10.84
CA LYS A 804 -14.88 12.98 11.13
C LYS A 804 -13.98 13.71 12.13
N ARG A 805 -13.82 15.02 11.99
CA ARG A 805 -13.03 15.85 12.93
C ARG A 805 -13.65 15.95 14.33
N LYS A 806 -14.94 15.66 14.49
CA LYS A 806 -15.63 15.58 15.79
C LYS A 806 -15.63 14.18 16.41
N ASP A 807 -15.10 13.18 15.70
CA ASP A 807 -14.94 11.83 16.24
C ASP A 807 -14.00 11.87 17.46
N ASP A 808 -14.31 11.12 18.50
CA ASP A 808 -13.50 11.04 19.73
C ASP A 808 -12.05 10.54 19.48
N ARG A 809 -11.81 9.91 18.32
CA ARG A 809 -10.48 9.47 17.88
C ARG A 809 -9.67 10.58 17.19
N SER A 810 -10.27 11.76 16.92
CA SER A 810 -9.60 12.82 16.14
C SER A 810 -8.46 13.45 16.91
N TYR A 811 -7.32 13.64 16.23
CA TYR A 811 -6.17 14.32 16.77
C TYR A 811 -5.34 15.00 15.68
N GLY A 812 -4.59 16.04 16.08
CA GLY A 812 -3.59 16.67 15.23
C GLY A 812 -2.20 16.07 15.49
N MET A 813 -1.48 15.70 14.42
CA MET A 813 -0.08 15.30 14.50
C MET A 813 0.74 16.43 15.13
N LEU A 814 1.67 16.10 16.05
CA LEU A 814 2.51 17.06 16.78
C LEU A 814 1.68 18.15 17.47
N GLY A 815 0.55 17.80 18.07
CA GLY A 815 -0.41 18.72 18.68
C GLY A 815 0.22 19.67 19.73
N GLN A 816 1.29 19.23 20.40
CA GLN A 816 2.05 20.04 21.35
C GLN A 816 2.67 21.32 20.76
N LEU A 817 2.84 21.37 19.42
CA LEU A 817 3.36 22.57 18.75
C LEU A 817 2.29 23.63 18.50
N ASN A 818 1.01 23.31 18.75
CA ASN A 818 -0.14 24.20 18.59
C ASN A 818 -0.20 24.93 17.23
N LEU A 819 0.06 24.17 16.15
CA LEU A 819 0.08 24.72 14.79
C LEU A 819 -1.29 24.85 14.16
N LYS A 820 -2.34 24.30 14.80
CA LYS A 820 -3.71 24.30 14.35
C LYS A 820 -3.85 23.73 12.94
N THR A 821 -3.55 22.47 12.81
CA THR A 821 -3.56 21.75 11.54
C THR A 821 -4.97 21.62 10.98
N ARG A 822 -5.14 21.82 9.66
CA ARG A 822 -6.40 21.58 8.95
C ARG A 822 -6.54 20.14 8.45
N THR A 823 -5.44 19.39 8.40
CA THR A 823 -5.45 17.93 8.29
C THR A 823 -5.36 17.34 9.69
N GLU A 824 -6.31 16.48 10.04
CA GLU A 824 -6.34 15.72 11.28
C GLU A 824 -6.42 14.23 11.00
N TYR A 825 -6.07 13.44 11.99
CA TYR A 825 -6.06 11.98 11.91
C TYR A 825 -7.10 11.40 12.87
N LEU A 826 -7.71 10.29 12.47
CA LEU A 826 -8.43 9.43 13.39
C LEU A 826 -7.50 8.32 13.83
N ALA A 827 -7.33 8.16 15.14
CA ALA A 827 -6.48 7.15 15.73
C ALA A 827 -6.82 5.75 15.22
N ARG A 828 -5.79 4.93 14.98
CA ARG A 828 -5.96 3.53 14.57
C ARG A 828 -6.65 2.76 15.69
N VAL A 829 -7.68 1.98 15.33
CA VAL A 829 -8.30 1.05 16.24
C VAL A 829 -8.17 -0.36 15.67
N THR A 830 -7.60 -1.25 16.47
CA THR A 830 -7.50 -2.68 16.20
C THR A 830 -8.53 -3.46 17.00
N ASN A 831 -8.87 -4.68 16.57
CA ASN A 831 -9.85 -5.53 17.24
C ASN A 831 -9.28 -6.91 17.63
N PRO A 832 -8.13 -6.97 18.34
CA PRO A 832 -7.58 -8.25 18.77
C PRO A 832 -8.49 -8.93 19.79
N HIS A 833 -8.42 -10.26 19.85
CA HIS A 833 -9.02 -10.99 20.98
C HIS A 833 -8.20 -10.73 22.25
N ARG A 834 -8.87 -10.58 23.42
CA ARG A 834 -8.19 -10.19 24.67
C ARG A 834 -6.98 -11.05 25.02
N ARG A 835 -7.04 -12.36 24.82
CA ARG A 835 -5.93 -13.30 25.06
C ARG A 835 -4.74 -13.14 24.09
N LEU A 836 -4.91 -12.39 23.00
CA LEU A 836 -3.86 -12.07 22.01
C LEU A 836 -3.37 -10.63 22.10
N MET A 837 -3.80 -9.88 23.12
CA MET A 837 -3.31 -8.53 23.36
C MET A 837 -1.88 -8.54 23.90
N THR A 838 -1.12 -7.49 23.52
CA THR A 838 0.21 -7.22 24.06
C THR A 838 0.13 -6.65 25.48
N ALA A 839 1.24 -6.67 26.22
CA ALA A 839 1.33 -6.10 27.56
C ALA A 839 0.90 -4.63 27.57
N LYS A 840 1.33 -3.84 26.59
CA LYS A 840 0.93 -2.44 26.41
C LYS A 840 -0.59 -2.30 26.24
N GLN A 841 -1.21 -3.10 25.36
CA GLN A 841 -2.65 -3.03 25.11
C GLN A 841 -3.48 -3.41 26.34
N ILE A 842 -2.98 -4.37 27.14
CA ILE A 842 -3.61 -4.75 28.40
C ILE A 842 -3.49 -3.63 29.43
N ASP A 843 -2.30 -3.04 29.58
CA ASP A 843 -2.06 -1.93 30.52
C ASP A 843 -2.94 -0.72 30.17
N GLU A 844 -3.00 -0.33 28.90
CA GLU A 844 -3.88 0.75 28.44
C GLU A 844 -5.36 0.43 28.69
N LEU A 845 -5.77 -0.82 28.41
CA LEU A 845 -7.14 -1.25 28.67
C LEU A 845 -7.50 -1.23 30.17
N GLU A 846 -6.59 -1.57 31.07
CA GLU A 846 -6.87 -1.67 32.51
C GLU A 846 -6.70 -0.34 33.24
N ASN A 847 -5.71 0.47 32.86
CA ASN A 847 -5.26 1.62 33.65
C ASN A 847 -5.57 2.99 33.02
N MET A 848 -5.89 3.09 31.72
CA MET A 848 -6.25 4.38 31.12
C MET A 848 -7.59 4.87 31.65
N GLU A 849 -7.65 6.11 32.14
CA GLU A 849 -8.86 6.74 32.63
C GLU A 849 -9.46 7.73 31.61
N GLN A 850 -10.79 7.93 31.68
CA GLN A 850 -11.45 8.97 30.88
C GLN A 850 -10.87 10.35 31.22
N PRO A 851 -10.63 11.22 30.21
CA PRO A 851 -10.26 12.60 30.51
C PRO A 851 -11.36 13.27 31.33
N HIS A 852 -10.96 13.85 32.47
CA HIS A 852 -11.92 14.53 33.32
C HIS A 852 -12.58 15.67 32.54
N SER A 853 -13.89 15.59 32.35
CA SER A 853 -14.67 16.74 31.88
C SER A 853 -14.58 17.81 32.97
N HIS A 854 -13.83 18.88 32.74
CA HIS A 854 -13.92 20.07 33.58
C HIS A 854 -15.30 20.68 33.41
N GLY A 855 -16.28 20.13 34.12
CA GLY A 855 -17.56 20.79 34.33
C GLY A 855 -17.35 22.11 35.06
N HIS A 856 -17.95 23.15 34.57
CA HIS A 856 -18.14 24.39 35.35
C HIS A 856 -18.92 24.02 36.63
N GLY A 857 -18.22 23.66 37.66
CA GLY A 857 -18.75 23.48 39.00
C GLY A 857 -18.48 24.76 39.79
N GLY A 858 -19.57 25.40 40.19
CA GLY A 858 -19.56 26.64 40.96
C GLY A 858 -18.75 26.51 42.25
N HIS A 859 -18.11 27.59 42.58
CA HIS A 859 -17.52 27.86 43.88
C HIS A 859 -18.56 27.60 44.97
N HIS A 860 -18.26 26.63 45.84
CA HIS A 860 -18.74 26.66 47.23
C HIS A 860 -17.54 26.96 48.10
N ASP A 861 -17.50 28.21 48.60
CA ASP A 861 -16.67 28.62 49.72
C ASP A 861 -17.08 27.82 50.95
N SER A 862 -16.17 27.12 51.54
CA SER A 862 -16.25 26.76 52.96
C SER A 862 -14.91 27.11 53.60
N HIS A 863 -14.93 28.24 54.29
CA HIS A 863 -13.92 28.61 55.28
C HIS A 863 -13.87 27.55 56.41
N GLU A 864 -12.72 27.04 56.70
CA GLU A 864 -12.33 26.67 58.08
C GLU A 864 -10.92 27.09 58.37
N GLU A 865 -10.83 27.97 59.38
CA GLU A 865 -9.61 28.47 59.97
C GLU A 865 -8.91 27.36 60.78
N GLY A 866 -7.62 27.32 60.69
CA GLY A 866 -6.76 26.52 61.59
C GLY A 866 -5.38 27.18 61.73
N HIS A 867 -5.22 27.98 62.78
CA HIS A 867 -3.93 28.56 63.20
C HIS A 867 -2.92 27.48 63.61
N GLY A 868 -1.67 27.73 63.28
CA GLY A 868 -0.54 26.99 63.80
C GLY A 868 0.78 27.64 63.41
N ASP A 869 1.21 28.54 64.30
CA ASP A 869 2.55 29.17 64.35
C ASP A 869 3.66 28.14 64.41
N HIS A 870 4.73 28.34 63.66
CA HIS A 870 6.11 28.13 64.21
C HIS A 870 7.16 28.92 63.44
N GLU A 871 7.87 29.72 64.26
CA GLU A 871 9.01 30.57 63.94
C GLU A 871 10.26 29.79 63.47
N GLY A 872 11.02 30.47 62.64
CA GLY A 872 12.44 30.72 62.83
C GLY A 872 13.50 29.78 62.29
N LYS A 873 14.27 30.23 61.35
CA LYS A 873 15.64 30.75 61.57
C LYS A 873 16.39 30.92 60.25
N HIS A 874 17.09 32.08 60.20
CA HIS A 874 18.05 32.50 59.18
C HIS A 874 19.24 31.56 58.96
N GLY A 875 19.79 31.59 57.77
CA GLY A 875 21.10 31.12 57.36
C GLY A 875 21.50 31.69 56.01
N HIS A 876 22.18 32.85 56.03
CA HIS A 876 22.98 33.34 54.92
C HIS A 876 24.15 32.40 54.68
N ASP A 877 24.50 32.17 53.41
CA ASP A 877 25.89 32.11 53.01
C ASP A 877 26.04 32.48 51.55
N ASP A 878 26.78 33.52 51.32
CA ASP A 878 27.35 33.96 50.02
C ASP A 878 28.43 32.97 49.56
N HIS A 879 28.51 32.69 48.27
CA HIS A 879 29.81 32.54 47.59
C HIS A 879 29.70 32.78 46.08
N LYS A 880 30.22 33.94 45.69
CA LYS A 880 31.17 34.28 44.61
C LYS A 880 31.11 33.49 43.26
N ALA A 881 30.99 34.34 42.26
CA ALA A 881 31.32 34.12 40.87
C ALA A 881 32.82 33.80 40.65
N GLU A 882 33.12 32.94 39.70
CA GLU A 882 34.37 33.01 38.93
C GLU A 882 34.07 32.79 37.44
N GLU A 883 34.52 33.79 36.65
CA GLU A 883 34.66 33.75 35.19
C GLU A 883 35.85 32.86 34.79
N HIS A 884 35.72 32.17 33.69
CA HIS A 884 36.71 31.87 32.64
C HIS A 884 35.94 31.27 31.44
N GLY A 885 35.94 31.81 30.27
CA GLY A 885 36.88 32.38 29.35
C GLY A 885 37.63 31.34 28.53
N ALA A 886 37.01 30.83 27.41
CA ALA A 886 37.62 30.58 26.14
C ALA A 886 36.55 29.93 25.18
#